data_99eca7b1a588419f8bb131628b57a428
#
_entry.id   99eca7b1a588419f8bb131628b57a428
#
_cell.length_a   1.000
_cell.length_b   1.000
_cell.length_c   1.000
_cell.angle_alpha   90.00
_cell.angle_beta   90.00
_cell.angle_gamma   90.00
#
_symmetry.space_group_name_H-M   'P 1'
#
loop_
_entity.id
_entity.type
_entity.pdbx_description
1 polymer ?
#
loop_
_entity_poly.entity_id
_entity_poly.type
_entity_poly.pdbx_seq_one_letter_code
_entity_poly.pdbx_strand_id
1 'polypeptide(L)'
;MRRSAAALAALSLLATAAVLDGTEAPAEAAPLDGASVVPLQVTGDPSERFNLVLLGDGYTEEEMPLFREQVDQHLNVQWSIEPFRSYRNYFNVYLVETPSAESGVDCDPAHGWERRDTALGMGFFNGCDESALERLLTVDSSAANAAADMVPGVSANNRQILALANSETYGGAGGRLATASSGNALSALISPHELAHSLGALQDEYPYYFRDTSLGRYTGAEPASAHHTLMSSERMLDEEAKWWRWLGEESESGGTIGAADPDGHEGGLYHSEDVWRPSNHSMLKTLGYYFDQVGREVMTHRISGLRDRATLPVSSTPEGEVGAEDAVWVEGPHPVHHELDYTWTVDGEELTDASGARGLELAGLDLEAGARISVRVQDPTEFVRDPDIRASAAMTRTLTWTVGESLEPVEAEAGFTRHRDTERAVSATEVVYAETTRPTDRIMEVAWELDGSTVSTSTDGRTLDLGEFDLPAGDHVLSATVTDPEGSGSQTLTWTVDATAPSAPRELSEAAATVAGGEHHLYLNEFSMRLSPEDDGEGHVVGEFRVDGDGWHHYYGWPEDSEAPFRFTPDGTNVDDLVYGSLGSGGLSMAVFEVDSHEPGWGTHTVEHRAIDSAGNIGSPESFTATVVPGAELECTETVSGAVNGGLRVDEGVVCLDGADVRGKVTVTGGASLVVEGGSLRGGLSASGAHTVRLSGTQVSGAVSISGTTSEVTLLGSSLSGALALNDNTQVPADTWSGEASGYGPVLAGNTVRGSVACSGNNPAVTDFGAANDVTGSVAGQCSDL
;
A
#
# COMPACT_ATOMS: atom_id res chain seq x y z
N MET A 1 55.04 32.28 17.16
CA MET A 1 54.03 33.08 16.50
C MET A 1 52.82 32.16 16.31
N ARG A 2 51.78 32.46 17.04
CA ARG A 2 50.62 31.57 17.27
C ARG A 2 49.69 31.59 16.06
N ARG A 3 49.35 30.41 15.53
CA ARG A 3 48.27 30.23 14.57
C ARG A 3 47.01 29.85 15.35
N SER A 4 46.01 30.71 15.29
CA SER A 4 44.67 30.43 15.76
C SER A 4 43.96 29.57 14.70
N ALA A 5 43.54 28.37 15.06
CA ALA A 5 42.63 27.56 14.27
C ALA A 5 41.21 27.97 14.68
N ALA A 6 40.47 28.50 13.71
CA ALA A 6 39.03 28.66 13.84
C ALA A 6 38.35 27.33 13.42
N ALA A 7 37.70 26.67 14.39
CA ALA A 7 36.86 25.56 14.13
C ALA A 7 35.48 26.09 13.65
N LEU A 8 35.16 25.88 12.38
CA LEU A 8 33.78 25.96 11.91
C LEU A 8 33.06 24.68 12.38
N ALA A 9 32.16 24.84 13.32
CA ALA A 9 31.18 23.82 13.63
C ALA A 9 30.09 23.83 12.53
N ALA A 10 30.05 22.79 11.73
CA ALA A 10 28.91 22.52 10.87
C ALA A 10 27.73 22.12 11.78
N LEU A 11 26.68 22.95 11.84
CA LEU A 11 25.39 22.58 12.39
C LEU A 11 24.73 21.64 11.37
N SER A 12 24.75 20.37 11.66
CA SER A 12 23.78 19.43 11.11
C SER A 12 22.44 19.75 11.79
N LEU A 13 21.49 20.33 11.05
CA LEU A 13 20.10 20.39 11.46
C LEU A 13 19.51 18.97 11.33
N LEU A 14 19.59 18.21 12.40
CA LEU A 14 18.60 17.22 12.70
C LEU A 14 17.33 18.03 13.02
N ALA A 15 16.27 17.83 12.25
CA ALA A 15 14.95 18.26 12.65
C ALA A 15 14.43 17.33 13.77
N THR A 16 15.11 17.34 14.89
CA THR A 16 14.50 17.02 16.16
C THR A 16 13.68 18.25 16.54
N ALA A 17 12.38 18.09 16.69
CA ALA A 17 11.57 19.08 17.36
C ALA A 17 12.28 19.45 18.68
N ALA A 18 12.96 20.58 18.68
CA ALA A 18 13.53 21.13 19.89
C ALA A 18 12.33 21.65 20.71
N VAL A 19 11.93 20.86 21.69
CA VAL A 19 11.12 21.36 22.80
C VAL A 19 11.93 22.51 23.41
N LEU A 20 11.55 23.74 23.13
CA LEU A 20 11.95 24.90 23.89
C LEU A 20 11.31 24.75 25.28
N ASP A 21 12.10 24.33 26.26
CA ASP A 21 11.76 24.43 27.68
C ASP A 21 11.43 25.89 28.02
N GLY A 22 10.19 26.26 27.83
CA GLY A 22 9.54 27.29 28.61
C GLY A 22 9.26 26.66 29.94
N THR A 23 9.86 27.22 31.02
CA THR A 23 9.57 26.84 32.40
C THR A 23 8.19 27.31 32.82
N GLU A 24 7.13 26.75 32.21
CA GLU A 24 5.86 26.58 32.88
C GLU A 24 5.92 25.18 33.51
N ALA A 25 5.57 25.11 34.80
CA ALA A 25 5.41 23.83 35.49
C ALA A 25 4.46 22.97 34.66
N PRO A 26 4.79 21.68 34.41
CA PRO A 26 3.89 20.83 33.64
C PRO A 26 2.52 20.92 34.32
N ALA A 27 1.52 21.30 33.53
CA ALA A 27 0.14 21.14 33.95
C ALA A 27 -0.01 19.67 34.33
N GLU A 28 -0.46 19.41 35.55
CA GLU A 28 -0.75 18.05 35.99
C GLU A 28 -1.76 17.51 34.97
N ALA A 29 -1.41 16.43 34.25
CA ALA A 29 -2.30 15.86 33.25
C ALA A 29 -3.69 15.67 33.89
N ALA A 30 -4.71 16.16 33.23
CA ALA A 30 -6.08 15.98 33.69
C ALA A 30 -6.31 14.48 33.91
N PRO A 31 -6.99 14.06 34.98
CA PRO A 31 -7.28 12.63 35.16
C PRO A 31 -8.03 12.12 33.92
N LEU A 32 -7.60 11.01 33.39
CA LEU A 32 -8.26 10.32 32.26
C LEU A 32 -9.53 9.64 32.77
N ASP A 33 -10.49 10.46 33.23
CA ASP A 33 -11.74 9.99 33.80
C ASP A 33 -12.57 9.28 32.72
N GLY A 34 -12.94 8.03 32.98
CA GLY A 34 -13.71 7.21 32.05
C GLY A 34 -12.86 6.43 31.03
N ALA A 35 -11.55 6.59 31.06
CA ALA A 35 -10.69 5.82 30.14
C ALA A 35 -10.73 4.31 30.42
N SER A 36 -10.72 3.50 29.37
CA SER A 36 -10.70 2.04 29.45
C SER A 36 -9.69 1.42 28.48
N VAL A 37 -9.18 0.23 28.83
CA VAL A 37 -8.24 -0.53 28.01
C VAL A 37 -8.95 -1.72 27.41
N VAL A 38 -8.96 -1.82 26.09
CA VAL A 38 -9.52 -2.94 25.34
C VAL A 38 -8.40 -3.65 24.59
N PRO A 39 -8.06 -4.90 24.93
CA PRO A 39 -7.12 -5.68 24.13
C PRO A 39 -7.80 -6.12 22.84
N LEU A 40 -7.22 -5.75 21.69
CA LEU A 40 -7.71 -6.15 20.36
C LEU A 40 -7.00 -7.41 19.86
N GLN A 41 -5.68 -7.49 20.07
CA GLN A 41 -4.86 -8.65 19.73
C GLN A 41 -3.81 -8.87 20.84
N VAL A 42 -3.71 -10.07 21.35
CA VAL A 42 -2.68 -10.43 22.35
C VAL A 42 -2.02 -11.72 21.92
N THR A 43 -0.83 -11.62 21.36
CA THR A 43 -0.06 -12.74 20.80
C THR A 43 0.98 -13.28 21.80
N GLY A 44 1.19 -12.62 22.92
CA GLY A 44 2.12 -13.09 23.95
C GLY A 44 2.29 -12.08 25.08
N ASP A 45 3.24 -12.37 25.98
CA ASP A 45 3.57 -11.48 27.10
C ASP A 45 4.03 -10.11 26.57
N PRO A 46 3.53 -8.99 27.14
CA PRO A 46 3.94 -7.66 26.69
C PRO A 46 5.45 -7.40 26.72
N SER A 47 6.19 -8.11 27.58
CA SER A 47 7.66 -8.00 27.61
C SER A 47 8.36 -8.69 26.42
N GLU A 48 7.66 -9.55 25.70
CA GLU A 48 8.17 -10.36 24.58
C GLU A 48 7.53 -9.99 23.22
N ARG A 49 6.68 -8.98 23.21
CA ARG A 49 5.98 -8.49 22.02
C ARG A 49 6.19 -7.01 21.82
N PHE A 50 5.96 -6.60 20.60
CA PHE A 50 5.83 -5.19 20.24
C PHE A 50 4.40 -4.75 20.56
N ASN A 51 4.24 -3.78 21.45
CA ASN A 51 2.91 -3.37 21.90
C ASN A 51 2.47 -2.11 21.16
N LEU A 52 1.56 -2.26 20.19
CA LEU A 52 0.90 -1.15 19.53
C LEU A 52 -0.27 -0.69 20.38
N VAL A 53 -0.23 0.57 20.81
CA VAL A 53 -1.27 1.20 21.63
C VAL A 53 -1.95 2.28 20.81
N LEU A 54 -3.22 2.05 20.48
CA LEU A 54 -4.05 3.01 19.77
C LEU A 54 -4.81 3.86 20.77
N LEU A 55 -4.75 5.17 20.57
CA LEU A 55 -5.41 6.17 21.42
C LEU A 55 -6.38 6.97 20.55
N GLY A 56 -7.56 7.32 21.09
CA GLY A 56 -8.49 8.21 20.43
C GLY A 56 -8.54 9.58 21.08
N ASP A 57 -8.61 10.65 20.31
CA ASP A 57 -8.84 12.00 20.81
C ASP A 57 -9.93 12.72 20.04
N GLY A 58 -10.73 13.53 20.75
CA GLY A 58 -11.85 14.23 20.17
C GLY A 58 -13.09 13.36 19.94
N TYR A 59 -13.13 12.16 20.50
CA TYR A 59 -14.34 11.31 20.52
C TYR A 59 -15.04 11.46 21.86
N THR A 60 -16.32 11.81 21.83
CA THR A 60 -17.18 11.77 23.02
C THR A 60 -17.53 10.32 23.41
N GLU A 61 -18.08 10.11 24.58
CA GLU A 61 -18.59 8.78 25.01
C GLU A 61 -19.57 8.16 23.98
N GLU A 62 -20.38 9.01 23.34
CA GLU A 62 -21.35 8.57 22.32
C GLU A 62 -20.68 8.17 21.00
N GLU A 63 -19.48 8.67 20.73
CA GLU A 63 -18.69 8.42 19.51
C GLU A 63 -17.65 7.29 19.65
N MET A 64 -17.56 6.63 20.81
CA MET A 64 -16.66 5.48 20.99
C MET A 64 -16.92 4.34 19.98
N PRO A 65 -18.16 4.04 19.55
CA PRO A 65 -18.37 3.08 18.46
C PRO A 65 -17.72 3.48 17.15
N LEU A 66 -17.77 4.77 16.75
CA LEU A 66 -17.10 5.30 15.58
C LEU A 66 -15.58 5.17 15.70
N PHE A 67 -15.01 5.46 16.88
CA PHE A 67 -13.58 5.29 17.10
C PHE A 67 -13.15 3.83 16.90
N ARG A 68 -13.91 2.84 17.39
CA ARG A 68 -13.61 1.42 17.20
C ARG A 68 -13.64 1.02 15.72
N GLU A 69 -14.65 1.49 14.99
CA GLU A 69 -14.77 1.26 13.55
C GLU A 69 -13.56 1.82 12.78
N GLN A 70 -13.18 3.06 13.06
CA GLN A 70 -12.02 3.68 12.43
C GLN A 70 -10.71 2.99 12.81
N VAL A 71 -10.55 2.53 14.05
CA VAL A 71 -9.40 1.70 14.47
C VAL A 71 -9.33 0.41 13.66
N ASP A 72 -10.46 -0.25 13.44
CA ASP A 72 -10.52 -1.47 12.65
C ASP A 72 -10.08 -1.21 11.19
N GLN A 73 -10.56 -0.14 10.59
CA GLN A 73 -10.13 0.32 9.25
C GLN A 73 -8.61 0.54 9.18
N HIS A 74 -8.03 1.27 10.13
CA HIS A 74 -6.59 1.52 10.18
C HIS A 74 -5.78 0.24 10.33
N LEU A 75 -6.22 -0.68 11.18
CA LEU A 75 -5.54 -1.95 11.39
C LEU A 75 -5.63 -2.86 10.16
N ASN A 76 -6.75 -2.90 9.46
CA ASN A 76 -6.89 -3.73 8.27
C ASN A 76 -5.98 -3.26 7.14
N VAL A 77 -5.87 -1.95 6.92
CA VAL A 77 -4.89 -1.40 5.98
C VAL A 77 -3.46 -1.73 6.43
N GLN A 78 -3.14 -1.57 7.70
CA GLN A 78 -1.80 -1.90 8.21
C GLN A 78 -1.44 -3.37 8.02
N TRP A 79 -2.39 -4.29 8.28
CA TRP A 79 -2.17 -5.73 8.11
C TRP A 79 -2.21 -6.21 6.65
N SER A 80 -2.58 -5.37 5.70
CA SER A 80 -2.45 -5.65 4.27
C SER A 80 -1.06 -5.34 3.73
N ILE A 81 -0.23 -4.58 4.46
CA ILE A 81 1.07 -4.04 4.02
C ILE A 81 2.23 -4.84 4.62
N GLU A 82 3.19 -5.28 3.77
CA GLU A 82 4.43 -5.88 4.28
C GLU A 82 5.40 -4.81 4.85
N PRO A 83 6.13 -5.08 5.95
CA PRO A 83 6.22 -6.36 6.65
C PRO A 83 5.20 -6.53 7.80
N PHE A 84 4.31 -5.59 8.02
CA PHE A 84 3.30 -5.70 9.10
C PHE A 84 2.45 -6.95 8.97
N ARG A 85 2.08 -7.32 7.74
CA ARG A 85 1.30 -8.51 7.44
C ARG A 85 2.02 -9.78 7.90
N SER A 86 3.24 -10.03 7.42
CA SER A 86 4.01 -11.23 7.77
C SER A 86 4.44 -11.26 9.23
N TYR A 87 4.56 -10.11 9.89
CA TYR A 87 4.98 -10.00 11.29
C TYR A 87 3.85 -9.63 12.24
N ARG A 88 2.58 -9.80 11.84
CA ARG A 88 1.42 -9.46 12.65
C ARG A 88 1.47 -10.07 14.05
N ASN A 89 1.90 -11.32 14.17
CA ASN A 89 2.01 -12.04 15.45
C ASN A 89 3.14 -11.55 16.36
N TYR A 90 4.00 -10.62 15.90
CA TYR A 90 4.97 -9.92 16.76
C TYR A 90 4.32 -8.81 17.57
N PHE A 91 3.07 -8.46 17.27
CA PHE A 91 2.37 -7.35 17.91
C PHE A 91 1.31 -7.84 18.89
N ASN A 92 1.31 -7.24 20.07
CA ASN A 92 0.07 -7.05 20.83
C ASN A 92 -0.54 -5.72 20.42
N VAL A 93 -1.85 -5.65 20.33
CA VAL A 93 -2.60 -4.44 19.97
C VAL A 93 -3.60 -4.12 21.08
N TYR A 94 -3.50 -2.92 21.61
CA TYR A 94 -4.38 -2.42 22.66
C TYR A 94 -5.03 -1.13 22.21
N LEU A 95 -6.31 -1.02 22.46
CA LEU A 95 -7.07 0.20 22.31
C LEU A 95 -7.22 0.83 23.70
N VAL A 96 -6.91 2.11 23.83
CA VAL A 96 -7.22 2.89 25.03
C VAL A 96 -8.26 3.94 24.66
N GLU A 97 -9.47 3.72 25.11
CA GLU A 97 -10.58 4.63 24.93
C GLU A 97 -10.45 5.78 25.92
N THR A 98 -10.40 6.99 25.42
CA THR A 98 -10.26 8.22 26.21
C THR A 98 -11.37 9.20 25.83
N PRO A 99 -12.60 9.04 26.35
CA PRO A 99 -13.70 9.92 26.01
C PRO A 99 -13.36 11.40 26.25
N SER A 100 -13.54 12.22 25.23
CA SER A 100 -13.36 13.67 25.26
C SER A 100 -14.66 14.38 25.68
N ALA A 101 -14.53 15.57 26.26
CA ALA A 101 -15.70 16.38 26.61
C ALA A 101 -16.37 17.00 25.39
N GLU A 102 -15.62 17.26 24.34
CA GLU A 102 -16.08 17.80 23.06
C GLU A 102 -15.62 16.94 21.89
N SER A 103 -16.45 16.90 20.84
CA SER A 103 -16.13 16.21 19.58
C SER A 103 -15.19 17.04 18.71
N GLY A 104 -14.28 16.38 17.98
CA GLY A 104 -13.26 17.01 17.14
C GLY A 104 -11.99 17.39 17.90
N VAL A 105 -11.00 17.93 17.20
CA VAL A 105 -9.69 18.28 17.74
C VAL A 105 -9.34 19.75 17.56
N ASP A 106 -8.28 20.24 18.21
CA ASP A 106 -7.86 21.62 18.19
C ASP A 106 -7.47 22.10 16.79
N CYS A 107 -7.94 23.33 16.47
CA CYS A 107 -7.51 24.07 15.26
C CYS A 107 -7.69 23.32 13.96
N ASP A 108 -8.73 22.49 13.88
CA ASP A 108 -9.11 21.80 12.67
C ASP A 108 -9.55 22.80 11.59
N PRO A 109 -8.90 22.87 10.41
CA PRO A 109 -9.25 23.79 9.34
C PRO A 109 -10.68 23.62 8.84
N ALA A 110 -11.20 22.40 8.80
CA ALA A 110 -12.57 22.13 8.36
C ALA A 110 -13.61 22.63 9.36
N HIS A 111 -13.23 22.82 10.63
CA HIS A 111 -14.11 23.22 11.72
C HIS A 111 -13.81 24.61 12.31
N GLY A 112 -13.15 25.48 11.54
CA GLY A 112 -13.04 26.93 11.86
C GLY A 112 -12.01 27.28 12.92
N TRP A 113 -10.98 26.47 13.13
CA TRP A 113 -9.87 26.78 14.03
C TRP A 113 -10.26 26.90 15.52
N GLU A 114 -11.30 26.25 15.94
CA GLU A 114 -11.72 26.26 17.34
C GLU A 114 -10.83 25.36 18.19
N ARG A 115 -10.66 25.72 19.46
CA ARG A 115 -10.06 24.84 20.44
C ARG A 115 -11.14 23.99 21.08
N ARG A 116 -10.82 22.72 21.34
CA ARG A 116 -11.71 21.72 21.90
C ARG A 116 -11.20 21.23 23.25
N ASP A 117 -12.12 20.89 24.15
CA ASP A 117 -11.78 20.24 25.42
C ASP A 117 -11.71 18.73 25.19
N THR A 118 -10.51 18.26 24.83
CA THR A 118 -10.27 16.86 24.50
C THR A 118 -9.33 16.18 25.47
N ALA A 119 -9.36 14.84 25.50
CA ALA A 119 -8.63 14.04 26.50
C ALA A 119 -7.11 14.07 26.30
N LEU A 120 -6.63 14.17 25.06
CA LEU A 120 -5.21 14.08 24.70
C LEU A 120 -4.67 15.37 24.07
N GLY A 121 -5.51 16.39 23.85
CA GLY A 121 -5.10 17.68 23.30
C GLY A 121 -4.51 17.60 21.91
N MET A 122 -5.07 16.77 21.03
CA MET A 122 -4.64 16.72 19.63
C MET A 122 -5.02 17.99 18.88
N GLY A 123 -4.16 18.42 17.96
CA GLY A 123 -4.41 19.62 17.16
C GLY A 123 -3.57 19.72 15.91
N PHE A 124 -4.15 20.33 14.88
CA PHE A 124 -3.48 20.67 13.63
C PHE A 124 -2.49 21.82 13.82
N PHE A 125 -1.69 22.09 12.78
CA PHE A 125 -0.69 23.15 12.80
C PHE A 125 0.30 23.04 13.96
N ASN A 126 0.76 21.84 14.28
CA ASN A 126 1.66 21.58 15.41
C ASN A 126 1.10 22.09 16.75
N GLY A 127 -0.18 21.82 17.00
CA GLY A 127 -0.89 22.31 18.18
C GLY A 127 -1.28 23.80 18.11
N CYS A 128 -1.82 24.22 16.97
CA CYS A 128 -2.34 25.56 16.69
C CYS A 128 -1.28 26.67 16.50
N ASP A 129 -0.11 26.34 15.99
CA ASP A 129 0.86 27.34 15.53
C ASP A 129 0.58 27.70 14.05
N GLU A 130 -0.05 28.83 13.78
CA GLU A 130 -0.39 29.31 12.42
C GLU A 130 0.82 29.39 11.47
N SER A 131 2.05 29.36 11.98
CA SER A 131 3.26 29.34 11.18
C SER A 131 3.73 27.94 10.78
N ALA A 132 3.14 26.90 11.38
CA ALA A 132 3.45 25.50 11.10
C ALA A 132 2.68 24.99 9.89
N LEU A 133 3.04 23.78 9.42
CA LEU A 133 2.30 23.10 8.36
C LEU A 133 0.92 22.70 8.84
N GLU A 134 -0.09 22.92 8.03
CA GLU A 134 -1.51 22.60 8.33
C GLU A 134 -1.67 21.15 8.74
N ARG A 135 -1.17 20.22 7.92
CA ARG A 135 -1.32 18.78 8.14
C ARG A 135 -0.54 18.23 9.33
N LEU A 136 0.30 19.04 9.97
CA LEU A 136 1.09 18.58 11.11
C LEU A 136 0.18 18.45 12.34
N LEU A 137 -0.39 17.26 12.48
CA LEU A 137 -1.29 16.89 13.58
C LEU A 137 -0.48 16.35 14.75
N THR A 138 -0.55 17.00 15.89
CA THR A 138 0.22 16.63 17.08
C THR A 138 -0.68 16.31 18.27
N VAL A 139 -0.12 15.65 19.29
CA VAL A 139 -0.80 15.25 20.51
C VAL A 139 0.03 15.70 21.72
N ASP A 140 -0.61 15.97 22.87
CA ASP A 140 0.12 16.14 24.13
C ASP A 140 0.80 14.81 24.50
N SER A 141 2.12 14.79 24.34
CA SER A 141 2.92 13.59 24.59
C SER A 141 2.82 13.09 26.04
N SER A 142 2.55 13.97 27.02
CA SER A 142 2.39 13.58 28.41
C SER A 142 1.06 12.85 28.62
N ALA A 143 -0.03 13.40 28.07
CA ALA A 143 -1.35 12.78 28.11
C ALA A 143 -1.38 11.44 27.36
N ALA A 144 -0.81 11.39 26.13
CA ALA A 144 -0.71 10.16 25.36
C ALA A 144 0.09 9.07 26.07
N ASN A 145 1.21 9.41 26.70
CA ASN A 145 1.99 8.45 27.49
C ASN A 145 1.23 8.01 28.74
N ALA A 146 0.53 8.91 29.45
CA ALA A 146 -0.28 8.54 30.61
C ALA A 146 -1.41 7.58 30.25
N ALA A 147 -2.07 7.78 29.10
CA ALA A 147 -3.08 6.87 28.57
C ALA A 147 -2.48 5.49 28.26
N ALA A 148 -1.37 5.45 27.56
CA ALA A 148 -0.70 4.20 27.20
C ALA A 148 -0.12 3.46 28.42
N ASP A 149 0.24 4.15 29.51
CA ASP A 149 0.69 3.55 30.76
C ASP A 149 -0.44 2.80 31.53
N MET A 150 -1.71 2.97 31.12
CA MET A 150 -2.83 2.19 31.64
C MET A 150 -2.82 0.74 31.20
N VAL A 151 -2.12 0.39 30.11
CA VAL A 151 -2.05 -0.98 29.58
C VAL A 151 -1.11 -1.82 30.47
N PRO A 152 -1.61 -2.89 31.13
CA PRO A 152 -0.80 -3.70 32.03
C PRO A 152 0.40 -4.36 31.34
N GLY A 153 1.59 -4.26 31.95
CA GLY A 153 2.84 -4.85 31.42
C GLY A 153 3.47 -4.07 30.26
N VAL A 154 2.82 -3.01 29.78
CA VAL A 154 3.32 -2.15 28.71
C VAL A 154 4.02 -0.92 29.29
N SER A 155 5.13 -0.54 28.69
CA SER A 155 5.94 0.62 29.12
C SER A 155 6.54 1.34 27.90
N ALA A 156 7.11 2.52 28.13
CA ALA A 156 7.73 3.32 27.06
C ALA A 156 8.85 2.59 26.27
N ASN A 157 9.40 1.48 26.82
CA ASN A 157 10.49 0.74 26.20
C ASN A 157 10.01 -0.42 25.30
N ASN A 158 8.73 -0.83 25.39
CA ASN A 158 8.20 -1.95 24.64
C ASN A 158 6.91 -1.62 23.89
N ARG A 159 6.63 -0.32 23.64
CA ARG A 159 5.44 0.13 22.92
C ARG A 159 5.72 1.12 21.82
N GLN A 160 4.78 1.18 20.87
CA GLN A 160 4.56 2.27 19.95
C GLN A 160 3.14 2.81 20.15
N ILE A 161 3.00 4.12 20.18
CA ILE A 161 1.70 4.78 20.28
C ILE A 161 1.32 5.27 18.87
N LEU A 162 0.06 5.03 18.50
CA LEU A 162 -0.63 5.65 17.37
C LEU A 162 -1.87 6.37 17.92
N ALA A 163 -1.86 7.69 17.87
CA ALA A 163 -2.99 8.51 18.32
C ALA A 163 -3.83 8.95 17.11
N LEU A 164 -5.13 8.66 17.15
CA LEU A 164 -6.11 8.93 16.11
C LEU A 164 -7.01 10.09 16.52
N ALA A 165 -7.08 11.11 15.67
CA ALA A 165 -7.92 12.28 15.87
C ALA A 165 -9.29 12.11 15.21
N ASN A 166 -10.37 12.43 15.91
CA ASN A 166 -11.71 12.52 15.34
C ASN A 166 -11.79 13.72 14.38
N SER A 167 -11.31 13.54 13.18
CA SER A 167 -11.29 14.57 12.14
C SER A 167 -11.29 13.97 10.75
N GLU A 168 -12.01 14.61 9.82
CA GLU A 168 -12.00 14.31 8.39
C GLU A 168 -10.91 15.09 7.65
N THR A 169 -10.23 16.01 8.32
CA THR A 169 -9.12 16.77 7.74
C THR A 169 -7.88 15.88 7.62
N TYR A 170 -7.23 15.92 6.45
CA TYR A 170 -5.97 15.20 6.24
C TYR A 170 -4.87 15.67 7.21
N GLY A 171 -4.26 14.75 7.94
CA GLY A 171 -3.12 15.09 8.79
C GLY A 171 -2.55 13.92 9.56
N GLY A 172 -1.26 14.04 9.89
CA GLY A 172 -0.50 13.11 10.68
C GLY A 172 0.84 13.70 11.05
N ALA A 173 1.56 13.01 11.91
CA ALA A 173 2.95 13.30 12.25
C ALA A 173 3.64 12.06 12.83
N GLY A 174 4.85 11.79 12.37
CA GLY A 174 5.76 10.80 12.93
C GLY A 174 6.74 11.42 13.92
N GLY A 175 7.25 10.59 14.83
CA GLY A 175 8.22 11.02 15.85
C GLY A 175 8.44 9.92 16.89
N ARG A 176 8.42 10.25 18.17
CA ARG A 176 8.45 9.23 19.22
C ARG A 176 7.13 8.44 19.32
N LEU A 177 6.07 9.02 18.87
CA LEU A 177 4.75 8.44 18.68
C LEU A 177 4.22 8.91 17.31
N ALA A 178 3.29 8.16 16.77
CA ALA A 178 2.62 8.47 15.51
C ALA A 178 1.24 9.07 15.78
N THR A 179 0.80 9.97 14.92
CA THR A 179 -0.55 10.52 14.92
C THR A 179 -1.15 10.42 13.52
N ALA A 180 -2.45 10.28 13.42
CA ALA A 180 -3.19 10.39 12.16
C ALA A 180 -4.59 10.95 12.44
N SER A 181 -5.16 11.66 11.48
CA SER A 181 -6.62 11.84 11.44
C SER A 181 -7.28 10.48 11.19
N SER A 182 -8.55 10.32 11.50
CA SER A 182 -9.20 9.02 11.37
C SER A 182 -10.33 8.96 10.35
N GLY A 183 -10.95 10.09 10.03
CA GLY A 183 -12.10 10.16 9.14
C GLY A 183 -11.80 10.58 7.70
N ASN A 184 -10.57 10.92 7.37
CA ASN A 184 -10.18 11.24 6.00
C ASN A 184 -10.02 9.97 5.15
N ALA A 185 -10.32 10.02 3.86
CA ALA A 185 -10.20 8.89 2.95
C ALA A 185 -8.79 8.26 2.89
N LEU A 186 -7.74 9.03 3.18
CA LEU A 186 -6.35 8.56 3.27
C LEU A 186 -5.88 8.22 4.68
N SER A 187 -6.69 8.45 5.69
CA SER A 187 -6.29 8.34 7.09
C SER A 187 -5.63 6.99 7.42
N ALA A 188 -6.21 5.90 6.95
CA ALA A 188 -5.69 4.57 7.21
C ALA A 188 -4.31 4.32 6.54
N LEU A 189 -3.99 5.05 5.46
CA LEU A 189 -2.67 5.01 4.81
C LEU A 189 -1.64 5.90 5.52
N ILE A 190 -2.09 6.97 6.19
CA ILE A 190 -1.21 7.82 6.99
C ILE A 190 -0.60 7.02 8.14
N SER A 191 -1.38 6.15 8.77
CA SER A 191 -0.90 5.37 9.92
C SER A 191 0.36 4.54 9.66
N PRO A 192 0.46 3.68 8.64
CA PRO A 192 1.69 2.96 8.33
C PRO A 192 2.84 3.88 7.90
N HIS A 193 2.56 5.01 7.23
CA HIS A 193 3.55 6.03 6.89
C HIS A 193 4.18 6.63 8.16
N GLU A 194 3.39 7.11 9.09
CA GLU A 194 3.87 7.72 10.35
C GLU A 194 4.49 6.68 11.30
N LEU A 195 4.03 5.44 11.25
CA LEU A 195 4.67 4.32 11.93
C LEU A 195 6.04 4.01 11.34
N ALA A 196 6.24 4.17 10.04
CA ALA A 196 7.55 4.01 9.42
C ALA A 196 8.58 5.02 9.94
N HIS A 197 8.16 6.26 10.22
CA HIS A 197 9.02 7.24 10.89
C HIS A 197 9.28 6.86 12.33
N SER A 198 8.24 6.56 13.09
CA SER A 198 8.32 6.38 14.54
C SER A 198 8.91 5.03 14.96
N LEU A 199 8.65 3.96 14.22
CA LEU A 199 9.17 2.62 14.44
C LEU A 199 10.46 2.38 13.64
N GLY A 200 10.40 2.62 12.32
CA GLY A 200 11.49 2.33 11.38
C GLY A 200 12.62 3.34 11.38
N ALA A 201 12.38 4.56 11.87
CA ALA A 201 13.24 5.73 11.70
C ALA A 201 13.55 6.03 10.22
N LEU A 202 12.62 5.63 9.33
CA LEU A 202 12.66 5.99 7.92
C LEU A 202 12.38 7.48 7.75
N GLN A 203 12.80 8.05 6.63
CA GLN A 203 12.64 9.47 6.31
C GLN A 203 11.72 9.61 5.10
N ASP A 204 11.13 10.79 4.93
CA ASP A 204 10.33 11.10 3.76
C ASP A 204 11.13 11.00 2.46
N GLU A 205 10.56 10.33 1.47
CA GLU A 205 11.12 10.20 0.13
C GLU A 205 10.58 11.21 -0.87
N TYR A 206 9.57 11.99 -0.49
CA TYR A 206 9.04 13.03 -1.37
C TYR A 206 9.95 14.26 -1.42
N PRO A 207 9.99 14.96 -2.60
CA PRO A 207 10.95 16.03 -2.87
C PRO A 207 10.51 17.42 -2.42
N TYR A 208 9.39 17.59 -1.73
CA TYR A 208 8.81 18.87 -1.37
C TYR A 208 8.67 19.05 0.15
N TYR A 209 8.73 20.27 0.62
CA TYR A 209 8.52 20.62 2.04
C TYR A 209 7.17 21.30 2.27
N PHE A 210 6.85 22.29 1.44
CA PHE A 210 5.54 22.92 1.31
C PHE A 210 4.95 22.59 -0.05
N ARG A 211 3.68 22.89 -0.26
CA ARG A 211 3.04 22.85 -1.57
C ARG A 211 3.96 23.43 -2.63
N ASP A 212 4.24 22.67 -3.66
CA ASP A 212 5.04 23.05 -4.83
C ASP A 212 6.42 23.64 -4.48
N THR A 213 6.91 23.44 -3.27
CA THR A 213 8.16 24.05 -2.81
C THR A 213 9.11 22.98 -2.31
N SER A 214 10.03 22.59 -3.16
CA SER A 214 11.23 21.81 -2.79
C SER A 214 12.25 22.69 -2.05
N LEU A 215 13.08 22.05 -1.21
CA LEU A 215 14.30 22.70 -0.71
C LEU A 215 15.38 22.84 -1.80
N GLY A 216 15.10 22.44 -3.03
CA GLY A 216 15.98 22.47 -4.17
C GLY A 216 17.08 21.41 -4.07
N ARG A 217 18.30 21.77 -4.48
CA ARG A 217 19.43 20.86 -4.50
C ARG A 217 19.90 20.45 -3.10
N TYR A 218 20.07 19.14 -2.88
CA TYR A 218 20.69 18.63 -1.66
C TYR A 218 22.20 18.93 -1.66
N THR A 219 22.69 19.55 -0.60
CA THR A 219 24.11 19.96 -0.48
C THR A 219 24.81 19.35 0.74
N GLY A 220 24.15 18.40 1.40
CA GLY A 220 24.68 17.71 2.57
C GLY A 220 25.75 16.65 2.24
N ALA A 221 26.23 15.99 3.27
CA ALA A 221 27.02 14.77 3.12
C ALA A 221 26.10 13.58 2.78
N GLU A 222 26.68 12.42 2.49
CA GLU A 222 25.92 11.16 2.33
C GLU A 222 24.89 11.02 3.45
N PRO A 223 23.59 10.87 3.14
CA PRO A 223 22.55 10.78 4.14
C PRO A 223 22.76 9.59 5.09
N ALA A 224 22.48 9.79 6.37
CA ALA A 224 22.51 8.69 7.34
C ALA A 224 21.31 7.73 7.17
N SER A 225 20.26 8.16 6.49
CA SER A 225 19.09 7.35 6.15
C SER A 225 19.50 6.09 5.36
N ALA A 226 18.88 4.96 5.68
CA ALA A 226 19.16 3.69 5.01
C ALA A 226 18.72 3.70 3.53
N HIS A 227 17.69 4.47 3.20
CA HIS A 227 17.00 4.52 1.90
C HIS A 227 17.18 5.86 1.16
N HIS A 228 18.24 6.61 1.43
CA HIS A 228 18.67 7.77 0.64
C HIS A 228 20.18 7.71 0.41
N THR A 229 20.64 8.15 -0.78
CA THR A 229 22.06 8.10 -1.13
C THR A 229 22.47 9.22 -2.09
N LEU A 230 23.79 9.49 -2.13
CA LEU A 230 24.49 10.27 -3.15
C LEU A 230 25.41 9.37 -3.99
N MET A 231 25.39 8.06 -3.74
CA MET A 231 26.28 7.09 -4.40
C MET A 231 25.67 6.62 -5.70
N SER A 232 26.50 6.43 -6.74
CA SER A 232 26.10 5.65 -7.91
C SER A 232 25.99 4.16 -7.59
N SER A 233 25.26 3.40 -8.40
CA SER A 233 25.18 1.94 -8.29
C SER A 233 26.58 1.28 -8.29
N GLU A 234 27.50 1.72 -9.13
CA GLU A 234 28.89 1.23 -9.16
C GLU A 234 29.57 1.40 -7.79
N ARG A 235 29.45 2.58 -7.20
CA ARG A 235 30.06 2.88 -5.91
C ARG A 235 29.40 2.10 -4.76
N MET A 236 28.08 1.93 -4.82
CA MET A 236 27.36 1.12 -3.81
C MET A 236 27.79 -0.35 -3.85
N LEU A 237 27.98 -0.91 -5.05
CA LEU A 237 28.49 -2.27 -5.23
C LEU A 237 29.95 -2.42 -4.76
N ASP A 238 30.81 -1.45 -5.08
CA ASP A 238 32.25 -1.50 -4.70
C ASP A 238 32.45 -1.35 -3.19
N GLU A 239 31.64 -0.52 -2.53
CA GLU A 239 31.73 -0.26 -1.09
C GLU A 239 30.83 -1.19 -0.25
N GLU A 240 30.02 -2.05 -0.88
CA GLU A 240 28.99 -2.89 -0.24
C GLU A 240 28.12 -2.06 0.72
N ALA A 241 27.66 -0.89 0.25
CA ALA A 241 26.98 0.11 1.06
C ALA A 241 25.51 0.28 0.68
N LYS A 242 24.71 0.78 1.62
CA LYS A 242 23.28 1.06 1.44
C LYS A 242 22.54 -0.20 1.01
N TRP A 243 21.72 -0.10 -0.04
CA TRP A 243 20.90 -1.18 -0.56
C TRP A 243 21.53 -1.90 -1.77
N TRP A 244 22.84 -2.00 -1.84
CA TRP A 244 23.57 -2.58 -2.97
C TRP A 244 23.08 -3.99 -3.39
N ARG A 245 22.52 -4.75 -2.44
CA ARG A 245 22.01 -6.09 -2.68
C ARG A 245 20.68 -6.14 -3.43
N TRP A 246 20.00 -5.01 -3.51
CA TRP A 246 18.70 -4.86 -4.17
C TRP A 246 18.81 -4.17 -5.54
N LEU A 247 19.97 -3.64 -5.91
CA LEU A 247 20.17 -2.89 -7.15
C LEU A 247 19.81 -3.71 -8.38
N GLY A 248 19.03 -3.13 -9.27
CA GLY A 248 18.61 -3.71 -10.54
C GLY A 248 17.41 -4.67 -10.45
N GLU A 249 16.81 -4.83 -9.27
CA GLU A 249 15.58 -5.61 -9.13
C GLU A 249 14.34 -4.75 -9.36
N GLU A 250 13.29 -5.37 -9.87
CA GLU A 250 11.99 -4.73 -9.96
C GLU A 250 11.46 -4.44 -8.55
N SER A 251 11.02 -3.21 -8.34
CA SER A 251 10.43 -2.81 -7.06
C SER A 251 8.96 -3.22 -6.99
N GLU A 252 8.56 -3.77 -5.86
CA GLU A 252 7.14 -4.03 -5.57
C GLU A 252 6.32 -2.73 -5.48
N SER A 253 7.01 -1.59 -5.32
CA SER A 253 6.42 -0.24 -5.27
C SER A 253 6.64 0.55 -6.58
N GLY A 254 6.98 -0.14 -7.65
CA GLY A 254 7.16 0.44 -8.96
C GLY A 254 8.59 0.86 -9.31
N GLY A 255 8.93 0.69 -10.59
CA GLY A 255 10.25 0.93 -11.15
C GLY A 255 11.29 -0.09 -10.73
N THR A 256 12.52 0.09 -11.22
CA THR A 256 13.67 -0.75 -10.89
C THR A 256 14.47 -0.11 -9.78
N ILE A 257 14.90 -0.88 -8.78
CA ILE A 257 15.71 -0.34 -7.67
C ILE A 257 17.04 0.20 -8.19
N GLY A 258 17.25 1.49 -8.01
CA GLY A 258 18.39 2.25 -8.52
C GLY A 258 19.17 3.00 -7.44
N ALA A 259 20.04 3.89 -7.88
CA ALA A 259 20.87 4.77 -7.06
C ALA A 259 21.10 6.12 -7.78
N ALA A 260 22.18 6.85 -7.49
CA ALA A 260 22.55 8.10 -8.16
C ALA A 260 23.09 7.85 -9.58
N ASP A 261 22.28 7.32 -10.45
CA ASP A 261 22.56 7.02 -11.86
C ASP A 261 21.58 7.79 -12.76
N PRO A 262 21.84 7.91 -14.08
CA PRO A 262 20.98 8.67 -14.99
C PRO A 262 19.53 8.19 -15.05
N ASP A 263 19.30 6.91 -14.80
CA ASP A 263 17.97 6.28 -14.77
C ASP A 263 17.49 6.02 -13.33
N GLY A 264 18.15 6.58 -12.32
CA GLY A 264 17.80 6.42 -10.90
C GLY A 264 16.72 7.41 -10.46
N HIS A 265 16.16 7.14 -9.28
CA HIS A 265 15.04 7.91 -8.73
C HIS A 265 15.53 9.11 -7.93
N GLU A 266 15.66 10.27 -8.59
CA GLU A 266 16.11 11.50 -7.98
C GLU A 266 15.01 12.15 -7.12
N GLY A 267 15.42 12.80 -6.04
CA GLY A 267 14.54 13.45 -5.06
C GLY A 267 14.36 12.65 -3.77
N GLY A 268 14.07 13.36 -2.68
CA GLY A 268 13.86 12.81 -1.33
C GLY A 268 14.36 13.79 -0.27
N LEU A 269 14.04 13.55 1.00
CA LEU A 269 14.41 14.43 2.11
C LEU A 269 13.99 15.89 1.86
N TYR A 270 12.85 16.11 1.20
CA TYR A 270 12.30 17.41 0.78
C TYR A 270 13.11 18.14 -0.31
N HIS A 271 14.10 17.49 -0.92
CA HIS A 271 14.95 18.04 -1.98
C HIS A 271 14.57 17.41 -3.33
N SER A 272 14.55 18.21 -4.38
CA SER A 272 14.23 17.76 -5.74
C SER A 272 15.45 17.30 -6.54
N GLU A 273 16.67 17.66 -6.11
CA GLU A 273 17.89 17.39 -6.86
C GLU A 273 19.02 16.88 -5.96
N ASP A 274 19.91 16.06 -6.51
CA ASP A 274 21.17 15.59 -5.91
C ASP A 274 20.99 14.71 -4.64
N VAL A 275 19.86 14.04 -4.51
CA VAL A 275 19.65 12.94 -3.55
C VAL A 275 18.75 11.92 -4.21
N TRP A 276 19.03 10.65 -4.01
CA TRP A 276 18.33 9.55 -4.68
C TRP A 276 17.72 8.59 -3.65
N ARG A 277 16.59 7.99 -4.03
CA ARG A 277 15.87 6.95 -3.30
C ARG A 277 15.88 5.63 -4.08
N PRO A 278 15.49 4.48 -3.47
CA PRO A 278 15.64 3.18 -4.11
C PRO A 278 14.71 2.96 -5.30
N SER A 279 13.45 3.41 -5.21
CA SER A 279 12.37 3.07 -6.16
C SER A 279 11.61 4.31 -6.62
N ASN A 280 10.78 4.13 -7.63
CA ASN A 280 9.95 5.22 -8.14
C ASN A 280 8.93 5.68 -7.09
N HIS A 281 8.28 4.72 -6.46
CA HIS A 281 7.29 4.93 -5.39
C HIS A 281 7.62 4.11 -4.16
N SER A 282 7.14 4.54 -3.02
CA SER A 282 7.10 3.80 -1.77
C SER A 282 6.07 4.45 -0.84
N MET A 283 5.71 3.80 0.26
CA MET A 283 4.87 4.37 1.32
C MET A 283 5.40 5.72 1.82
N LEU A 284 6.73 5.94 1.78
CA LEU A 284 7.39 7.16 2.26
C LEU A 284 7.42 8.30 1.22
N LYS A 285 7.08 8.00 -0.04
CA LYS A 285 6.95 9.01 -1.10
C LYS A 285 5.50 9.29 -1.44
N THR A 286 4.73 8.21 -1.66
CA THR A 286 3.36 8.27 -2.17
C THR A 286 2.49 7.34 -1.37
N LEU A 287 1.55 7.88 -0.62
CA LEU A 287 0.61 7.08 0.17
C LEU A 287 -0.13 6.09 -0.73
N GLY A 288 -0.36 4.90 -0.19
CA GLY A 288 -1.04 3.80 -0.88
C GLY A 288 -0.12 2.79 -1.52
N TYR A 289 1.09 3.16 -1.95
CA TYR A 289 2.10 2.17 -2.34
C TYR A 289 2.66 1.43 -1.13
N TYR A 290 3.17 0.23 -1.35
CA TYR A 290 3.89 -0.54 -0.33
C TYR A 290 5.24 0.10 0.01
N PHE A 291 5.88 -0.39 1.07
CA PHE A 291 7.31 -0.16 1.22
C PHE A 291 8.05 -0.86 0.08
N ASP A 292 9.04 -0.20 -0.49
CA ASP A 292 9.98 -0.91 -1.35
C ASP A 292 10.79 -1.94 -0.52
N GLN A 293 11.55 -2.78 -1.20
CA GLN A 293 12.34 -3.83 -0.54
C GLN A 293 13.33 -3.25 0.49
N VAL A 294 13.86 -2.04 0.25
CA VAL A 294 14.81 -1.39 1.17
C VAL A 294 14.13 -0.89 2.44
N GLY A 295 13.02 -0.20 2.30
CA GLY A 295 12.18 0.23 3.42
C GLY A 295 11.65 -0.96 4.21
N ARG A 296 11.20 -2.02 3.51
CA ARG A 296 10.71 -3.25 4.11
C ARG A 296 11.81 -3.98 4.90
N GLU A 297 13.05 -4.07 4.39
CA GLU A 297 14.18 -4.67 5.12
C GLU A 297 14.44 -3.96 6.45
N VAL A 298 14.44 -2.63 6.43
CA VAL A 298 14.61 -1.81 7.64
C VAL A 298 13.47 -2.05 8.63
N MET A 299 12.23 -2.01 8.16
CA MET A 299 11.04 -2.23 9.01
C MET A 299 11.05 -3.64 9.61
N THR A 300 11.38 -4.67 8.82
CA THR A 300 11.51 -6.06 9.29
C THR A 300 12.52 -6.17 10.43
N HIS A 301 13.71 -5.62 10.25
CA HIS A 301 14.76 -5.60 11.28
C HIS A 301 14.28 -4.93 12.58
N ARG A 302 13.56 -3.82 12.45
CA ARG A 302 13.04 -3.07 13.62
C ARG A 302 11.93 -3.81 14.35
N ILE A 303 11.02 -4.45 13.62
CA ILE A 303 9.93 -5.24 14.19
C ILE A 303 10.50 -6.47 14.88
N SER A 304 11.35 -7.26 14.23
CA SER A 304 11.97 -8.47 14.80
C SER A 304 12.77 -8.19 16.06
N GLY A 305 13.51 -7.07 16.09
CA GLY A 305 14.30 -6.65 17.24
C GLY A 305 13.50 -5.90 18.31
N LEU A 306 12.18 -5.79 18.20
CA LEU A 306 11.36 -4.93 19.05
C LEU A 306 11.94 -3.50 19.17
N ARG A 307 12.22 -2.89 18.04
CA ARG A 307 12.74 -1.53 17.89
C ARG A 307 14.07 -1.32 18.62
N ASP A 308 14.08 -0.52 19.68
CA ASP A 308 15.28 -0.11 20.42
C ASP A 308 15.91 -1.23 21.25
N ARG A 309 15.19 -2.32 21.51
CA ARG A 309 15.75 -3.50 22.20
C ARG A 309 16.76 -4.24 21.31
N ALA A 310 16.63 -4.13 19.99
CA ALA A 310 17.50 -4.71 18.97
C ALA A 310 17.88 -6.17 19.26
N THR A 311 16.91 -6.93 19.78
CA THR A 311 17.10 -8.32 20.18
C THR A 311 15.84 -9.11 19.89
N LEU A 312 15.97 -10.21 19.14
CA LEU A 312 14.88 -11.16 18.88
C LEU A 312 14.31 -11.64 20.23
N PRO A 313 13.02 -11.43 20.47
CA PRO A 313 12.40 -11.73 21.77
C PRO A 313 12.15 -13.23 21.89
N VAL A 314 13.13 -13.93 22.39
CA VAL A 314 13.09 -15.37 22.62
C VAL A 314 13.06 -15.62 24.11
N SER A 315 12.05 -16.32 24.60
CA SER A 315 12.00 -16.88 25.95
C SER A 315 12.50 -18.32 25.93
N SER A 316 13.06 -18.79 27.04
CA SER A 316 13.66 -20.12 27.09
C SER A 316 13.74 -20.67 28.51
N THR A 317 14.01 -21.94 28.62
CA THR A 317 14.62 -22.52 29.83
C THR A 317 15.76 -21.60 30.27
N PRO A 318 15.88 -21.24 31.56
CA PRO A 318 16.97 -20.37 32.02
C PRO A 318 18.32 -20.88 31.59
N GLU A 319 19.15 -20.01 31.01
CA GLU A 319 20.53 -20.39 30.64
C GLU A 319 21.36 -20.73 31.90
N GLY A 320 22.17 -21.73 31.81
CA GLY A 320 23.00 -22.20 32.90
C GLY A 320 23.19 -23.72 32.93
N GLU A 321 23.15 -24.34 34.12
CA GLU A 321 23.23 -25.79 34.23
C GLU A 321 21.85 -26.44 34.07
N VAL A 322 21.82 -27.57 33.37
CA VAL A 322 20.65 -28.45 33.18
C VAL A 322 21.04 -29.88 33.39
N GLY A 323 20.15 -30.69 33.92
CA GLY A 323 20.40 -32.12 34.09
C GLY A 323 20.33 -32.90 32.79
N ALA A 324 21.00 -34.05 32.74
CA ALA A 324 20.97 -34.92 31.55
C ALA A 324 19.60 -35.55 31.26
N GLU A 325 18.67 -35.50 32.20
CA GLU A 325 17.31 -36.02 32.06
C GLU A 325 16.27 -34.86 31.94
N ASP A 326 16.73 -33.62 31.95
CA ASP A 326 15.84 -32.44 31.81
C ASP A 326 15.38 -32.24 30.39
N ALA A 327 14.36 -31.40 30.19
CA ALA A 327 13.94 -30.87 28.91
C ALA A 327 14.26 -29.37 28.81
N VAL A 328 14.81 -28.92 27.70
CA VAL A 328 15.05 -27.50 27.39
C VAL A 328 14.14 -27.06 26.27
N TRP A 329 13.69 -25.83 26.33
CA TRP A 329 12.77 -25.26 25.36
C TRP A 329 13.15 -23.83 25.03
N VAL A 330 12.71 -23.39 23.86
CA VAL A 330 12.88 -22.04 23.31
C VAL A 330 11.61 -21.62 22.59
N GLU A 331 11.09 -20.45 22.94
CA GLU A 331 9.91 -19.89 22.31
C GLU A 331 10.22 -18.51 21.77
N GLY A 332 9.82 -18.25 20.52
CA GLY A 332 9.94 -16.96 19.86
C GLY A 332 8.58 -16.45 19.41
N PRO A 333 8.50 -15.18 19.00
CA PRO A 333 7.36 -14.71 18.24
C PRO A 333 7.29 -15.48 16.93
N HIS A 334 6.10 -15.56 16.35
CA HIS A 334 5.83 -16.41 15.21
C HIS A 334 5.38 -15.57 14.00
N PRO A 335 6.17 -15.51 12.91
CA PRO A 335 5.72 -14.90 11.67
C PRO A 335 4.49 -15.61 11.10
N VAL A 336 3.67 -14.90 10.33
CA VAL A 336 2.40 -15.42 9.79
C VAL A 336 2.63 -16.36 8.61
N HIS A 337 3.65 -16.11 7.78
CA HIS A 337 3.85 -16.81 6.50
C HIS A 337 5.15 -17.62 6.42
N HIS A 338 5.90 -17.73 7.51
CA HIS A 338 7.11 -18.57 7.57
C HIS A 338 7.43 -18.95 9.01
N GLU A 339 8.34 -19.89 9.19
CA GLU A 339 8.84 -20.30 10.49
C GLU A 339 10.22 -19.74 10.77
N LEU A 340 10.57 -19.56 12.05
CA LEU A 340 11.95 -19.33 12.46
C LEU A 340 12.75 -20.63 12.38
N ASP A 341 14.02 -20.54 12.03
CA ASP A 341 14.96 -21.67 12.04
C ASP A 341 15.46 -21.93 13.45
N TYR A 342 15.37 -23.19 13.91
CA TYR A 342 15.92 -23.66 15.18
C TYR A 342 16.99 -24.73 14.89
N THR A 343 18.26 -24.42 15.19
CA THR A 343 19.38 -25.32 14.97
C THR A 343 20.00 -25.70 16.31
N TRP A 344 19.82 -26.96 16.74
CA TRP A 344 20.37 -27.48 17.97
C TRP A 344 21.75 -28.08 17.76
N THR A 345 22.67 -27.89 18.73
CA THR A 345 23.99 -28.46 18.72
C THR A 345 24.38 -29.02 20.12
N VAL A 346 25.14 -30.11 20.16
CA VAL A 346 25.81 -30.60 21.36
C VAL A 346 27.31 -30.56 21.08
N ASP A 347 28.07 -29.88 21.93
CA ASP A 347 29.53 -29.70 21.81
C ASP A 347 29.94 -29.16 20.41
N GLY A 348 29.02 -28.41 19.75
CA GLY A 348 29.20 -27.84 18.41
C GLY A 348 28.86 -28.80 17.25
N GLU A 349 28.43 -30.03 17.52
CA GLU A 349 27.89 -30.94 16.51
C GLU A 349 26.37 -30.78 16.41
N GLU A 350 25.84 -30.63 15.20
CA GLU A 350 24.43 -30.40 14.94
C GLU A 350 23.58 -31.65 15.18
N LEU A 351 22.47 -31.48 15.89
CA LEU A 351 21.45 -32.50 16.08
C LEU A 351 20.40 -32.40 14.96
N THR A 352 20.65 -33.02 13.83
CA THR A 352 19.79 -32.95 12.64
C THR A 352 18.38 -33.47 12.88
N ASP A 353 18.20 -34.45 13.79
CA ASP A 353 16.88 -34.99 14.15
C ASP A 353 16.05 -34.02 14.98
N ALA A 354 16.66 -32.96 15.57
CA ALA A 354 16.01 -31.92 16.32
C ALA A 354 15.94 -30.58 15.54
N SER A 355 16.28 -30.59 14.26
CA SER A 355 16.20 -29.38 13.42
C SER A 355 14.77 -28.89 13.33
N GLY A 356 14.55 -27.60 13.60
CA GLY A 356 13.22 -26.97 13.63
C GLY A 356 12.44 -27.15 14.93
N ALA A 357 12.87 -28.06 15.83
CA ALA A 357 12.19 -28.29 17.10
C ALA A 357 12.42 -27.11 18.07
N ARG A 358 11.38 -26.70 18.78
CA ARG A 358 11.43 -25.66 19.83
C ARG A 358 11.75 -26.23 21.22
N GLY A 359 11.66 -27.51 21.37
CA GLY A 359 11.98 -28.23 22.60
C GLY A 359 12.95 -29.39 22.34
N LEU A 360 13.79 -29.69 23.30
CA LEU A 360 14.73 -30.82 23.25
C LEU A 360 14.72 -31.55 24.57
N GLU A 361 14.29 -32.81 24.56
CA GLU A 361 14.47 -33.70 25.68
C GLU A 361 15.92 -34.17 25.71
N LEU A 362 16.62 -34.01 26.82
CA LEU A 362 18.02 -34.38 26.99
C LEU A 362 18.18 -35.87 27.32
N ALA A 363 17.13 -36.46 27.89
CA ALA A 363 17.05 -37.88 28.14
C ALA A 363 17.32 -38.71 26.86
N GLY A 364 18.24 -39.62 26.90
CA GLY A 364 18.57 -40.47 25.75
C GLY A 364 19.62 -39.93 24.77
N LEU A 365 20.14 -38.72 25.00
CA LEU A 365 21.24 -38.15 24.21
C LEU A 365 22.64 -38.61 24.72
N ASP A 366 22.72 -39.46 25.75
CA ASP A 366 23.97 -39.95 26.38
C ASP A 366 24.96 -38.81 26.72
N LEU A 367 24.46 -37.70 27.30
CA LEU A 367 25.24 -36.53 27.59
C LEU A 367 26.14 -36.67 28.81
N GLU A 368 27.42 -36.31 28.68
CA GLU A 368 28.35 -36.27 29.82
C GLU A 368 28.23 -34.92 30.57
N ALA A 369 28.55 -34.94 31.87
CA ALA A 369 28.60 -33.72 32.67
C ALA A 369 29.62 -32.73 32.05
N GLY A 370 29.21 -31.50 31.85
CA GLY A 370 29.97 -30.45 31.18
C GLY A 370 29.75 -30.37 29.67
N ALA A 371 28.98 -31.25 29.06
CA ALA A 371 28.56 -31.10 27.65
C ALA A 371 27.81 -29.80 27.43
N ARG A 372 28.06 -29.15 26.30
CA ARG A 372 27.45 -27.88 25.95
C ARG A 372 26.33 -28.05 24.95
N ILE A 373 25.14 -27.67 25.33
CA ILE A 373 23.96 -27.66 24.47
C ILE A 373 23.72 -26.23 24.00
N SER A 374 23.48 -26.04 22.72
CA SER A 374 23.14 -24.70 22.20
C SER A 374 22.04 -24.80 21.16
N VAL A 375 21.19 -23.79 21.11
CA VAL A 375 20.23 -23.58 20.01
C VAL A 375 20.47 -22.22 19.37
N ARG A 376 20.54 -22.20 18.06
CA ARG A 376 20.52 -20.95 17.27
C ARG A 376 19.12 -20.78 16.69
N VAL A 377 18.49 -19.67 17.06
CA VAL A 377 17.21 -19.22 16.51
C VAL A 377 17.47 -18.11 15.50
N GLN A 378 16.99 -18.25 14.28
CA GLN A 378 17.19 -17.27 13.23
C GLN A 378 15.91 -17.09 12.43
N ASP A 379 15.63 -15.83 12.04
CA ASP A 379 14.60 -15.50 11.08
C ASP A 379 15.18 -15.63 9.65
N PRO A 380 14.69 -16.59 8.83
CA PRO A 380 15.21 -16.83 7.48
C PRO A 380 14.56 -15.95 6.40
N THR A 381 13.70 -15.00 6.76
CA THR A 381 12.89 -14.20 5.81
C THR A 381 13.68 -13.66 4.63
N GLU A 382 13.11 -13.75 3.43
CA GLU A 382 13.65 -13.14 2.20
C GLU A 382 13.60 -11.60 2.22
N PHE A 383 12.87 -11.00 3.16
CA PHE A 383 12.79 -9.54 3.32
C PHE A 383 14.11 -8.92 3.78
N VAL A 384 15.02 -9.71 4.35
CA VAL A 384 16.33 -9.27 4.80
C VAL A 384 17.41 -9.95 3.99
N ARG A 385 18.15 -9.20 3.18
CA ARG A 385 19.30 -9.68 2.40
C ARG A 385 20.63 -9.28 2.97
N ASP A 386 20.68 -8.25 3.81
CA ASP A 386 21.88 -7.82 4.47
C ASP A 386 22.34 -8.88 5.50
N PRO A 387 23.54 -9.52 5.30
CA PRO A 387 24.01 -10.57 6.20
C PRO A 387 24.36 -10.03 7.59
N ASP A 388 24.74 -8.76 7.73
CA ASP A 388 25.02 -8.16 9.02
C ASP A 388 23.72 -7.91 9.79
N ILE A 389 22.66 -7.52 9.11
CA ILE A 389 21.31 -7.44 9.71
C ILE A 389 20.83 -8.83 10.10
N ARG A 390 20.93 -9.83 9.21
CA ARG A 390 20.50 -11.21 9.49
C ARG A 390 21.28 -11.82 10.66
N ALA A 391 22.58 -11.54 10.78
CA ALA A 391 23.43 -12.01 11.88
C ALA A 391 23.26 -11.18 13.18
N SER A 392 22.58 -10.06 13.12
CA SER A 392 22.37 -9.19 14.28
C SER A 392 21.51 -9.89 15.35
N ALA A 393 21.60 -9.42 16.58
CA ALA A 393 20.79 -9.95 17.68
C ALA A 393 19.27 -9.78 17.47
N ALA A 394 18.86 -8.88 16.59
CA ALA A 394 17.45 -8.68 16.22
C ALA A 394 16.88 -9.80 15.34
N MET A 395 17.74 -10.50 14.58
CA MET A 395 17.32 -11.55 13.64
C MET A 395 17.87 -12.93 14.01
N THR A 396 18.92 -12.99 14.82
CA THR A 396 19.56 -14.24 15.22
C THR A 396 19.90 -14.22 16.71
N ARG A 397 19.53 -15.28 17.42
CA ARG A 397 19.88 -15.46 18.83
C ARG A 397 20.41 -16.87 19.08
N THR A 398 21.46 -16.97 19.92
CA THR A 398 21.98 -18.26 20.38
C THR A 398 21.85 -18.35 21.88
N LEU A 399 21.25 -19.43 22.36
CA LEU A 399 21.09 -19.78 23.77
C LEU A 399 21.95 -21.01 24.10
N THR A 400 22.44 -21.09 25.32
CA THR A 400 23.40 -22.15 25.70
C THR A 400 23.17 -22.64 27.11
N TRP A 401 23.23 -23.94 27.26
CA TRP A 401 23.20 -24.66 28.54
C TRP A 401 24.41 -25.58 28.68
N THR A 402 24.72 -25.95 29.93
CA THR A 402 25.79 -26.92 30.22
C THR A 402 25.19 -28.06 31.05
N VAL A 403 25.49 -29.29 30.72
CA VAL A 403 25.00 -30.46 31.46
C VAL A 403 25.67 -30.49 32.84
N GLY A 404 24.85 -30.46 33.91
CA GLY A 404 25.31 -30.38 35.30
C GLY A 404 24.18 -30.68 36.27
N GLU A 405 23.88 -29.72 37.12
CA GLU A 405 22.79 -29.85 38.10
C GLU A 405 21.44 -29.75 37.38
N SER A 406 20.47 -30.61 37.74
CA SER A 406 19.12 -30.59 37.20
C SER A 406 18.39 -29.33 37.58
N LEU A 407 17.48 -28.90 36.71
CA LEU A 407 16.58 -27.79 36.98
C LEU A 407 15.70 -28.05 38.18
N GLU A 408 15.31 -26.99 38.87
CA GLU A 408 14.22 -27.09 39.86
C GLU A 408 12.93 -27.53 39.15
N PRO A 409 12.28 -28.62 39.62
CA PRO A 409 11.12 -29.15 38.91
C PRO A 409 9.99 -28.14 38.78
N VAL A 410 9.54 -27.90 37.54
CA VAL A 410 8.32 -27.15 37.24
C VAL A 410 7.25 -28.15 36.82
N GLU A 411 6.28 -28.36 37.69
CA GLU A 411 5.09 -29.13 37.37
C GLU A 411 4.15 -28.26 36.51
N ALA A 412 3.74 -28.75 35.35
CA ALA A 412 2.76 -28.11 34.49
C ALA A 412 1.79 -29.15 33.91
N GLU A 413 0.49 -28.83 33.99
CA GLU A 413 -0.52 -29.62 33.28
C GLU A 413 -0.48 -29.31 31.78
N ALA A 414 -0.94 -30.26 30.95
CA ALA A 414 -1.07 -30.01 29.50
C ALA A 414 -1.99 -28.84 29.23
N GLY A 415 -1.45 -27.87 28.54
CA GLY A 415 -2.19 -26.62 28.24
C GLY A 415 -1.47 -25.76 27.22
N PHE A 416 -2.19 -24.77 26.73
CA PHE A 416 -1.65 -23.73 25.87
C PHE A 416 -1.42 -22.45 26.67
N THR A 417 -0.33 -21.74 26.38
CA THR A 417 0.02 -20.47 27.02
C THR A 417 -0.60 -19.26 26.32
N ARG A 418 -1.08 -19.44 25.10
CA ARG A 418 -1.80 -18.44 24.31
C ARG A 418 -3.21 -18.89 24.00
N HIS A 419 -4.18 -18.00 24.16
CA HIS A 419 -5.59 -18.29 23.95
C HIS A 419 -6.31 -17.28 23.03
N ARG A 420 -5.72 -16.10 22.78
CA ARG A 420 -6.44 -15.02 22.08
C ARG A 420 -6.25 -15.01 20.57
N ASP A 421 -5.23 -15.65 20.04
CA ASP A 421 -5.05 -15.78 18.59
C ASP A 421 -6.17 -16.61 17.91
N THR A 422 -7.00 -17.30 18.73
CA THR A 422 -8.16 -18.04 18.21
C THR A 422 -9.40 -17.17 17.98
N GLU A 423 -9.38 -15.90 18.39
CA GLU A 423 -10.53 -15.00 18.26
C GLU A 423 -10.66 -14.40 16.85
N ARG A 424 -9.58 -14.37 16.06
CA ARG A 424 -9.62 -13.94 14.65
C ARG A 424 -9.66 -15.15 13.72
N ALA A 425 -10.26 -14.96 12.55
CA ALA A 425 -10.06 -15.90 11.45
C ALA A 425 -8.59 -15.84 10.98
N VAL A 426 -8.04 -17.01 10.63
CA VAL A 426 -6.70 -17.13 10.03
C VAL A 426 -6.85 -17.42 8.53
N SER A 427 -5.94 -16.90 7.74
CA SER A 427 -5.97 -17.12 6.29
C SER A 427 -5.59 -18.57 5.93
N ALA A 428 -6.08 -19.06 4.81
CA ALA A 428 -5.72 -20.37 4.28
C ALA A 428 -4.23 -20.50 3.91
N THR A 429 -3.44 -19.44 3.99
CA THR A 429 -1.98 -19.42 3.71
C THR A 429 -1.15 -19.15 4.95
N GLU A 430 -1.77 -19.10 6.12
CA GLU A 430 -1.08 -18.79 7.38
C GLU A 430 -0.37 -20.03 7.96
N VAL A 431 0.77 -19.82 8.58
CA VAL A 431 1.42 -20.81 9.43
C VAL A 431 0.91 -20.61 10.85
N VAL A 432 0.09 -21.53 11.34
CA VAL A 432 -0.52 -21.47 12.68
C VAL A 432 0.38 -22.13 13.71
N TYR A 433 0.49 -21.54 14.88
CA TYR A 433 1.37 -21.98 15.96
C TYR A 433 0.61 -22.20 17.27
N ALA A 434 0.95 -23.30 17.95
CA ALA A 434 0.41 -23.67 19.26
C ALA A 434 1.51 -23.64 20.33
N GLU A 435 1.54 -22.60 21.16
CA GLU A 435 2.48 -22.48 22.26
C GLU A 435 1.96 -23.24 23.49
N THR A 436 2.77 -24.19 24.01
CA THR A 436 2.36 -25.09 25.09
C THR A 436 2.96 -24.71 26.43
N THR A 437 2.37 -25.24 27.53
CA THR A 437 3.01 -25.26 28.85
C THR A 437 4.31 -26.07 28.82
N ARG A 438 5.25 -25.75 29.72
CA ARG A 438 6.67 -26.17 29.66
C ARG A 438 7.15 -26.72 30.98
N PRO A 439 6.83 -27.99 31.29
CA PRO A 439 7.47 -28.68 32.40
C PRO A 439 8.99 -28.88 32.15
N THR A 440 9.76 -29.07 33.19
CA THR A 440 11.22 -29.16 33.12
C THR A 440 11.76 -30.54 32.71
N ASP A 441 10.91 -31.57 32.70
CA ASP A 441 11.29 -32.95 32.50
C ASP A 441 10.76 -33.59 31.21
N ARG A 442 9.88 -32.92 30.47
CA ARG A 442 9.28 -33.45 29.24
C ARG A 442 8.77 -32.33 28.32
N ILE A 443 8.52 -32.69 27.06
CA ILE A 443 7.91 -31.82 26.05
C ILE A 443 6.46 -32.27 25.83
N MET A 444 5.55 -31.32 25.80
CA MET A 444 4.12 -31.56 25.53
C MET A 444 3.92 -31.92 24.05
N GLU A 445 3.06 -32.91 23.79
CA GLU A 445 2.70 -33.33 22.44
C GLU A 445 1.47 -32.53 21.93
N VAL A 446 1.50 -32.12 20.66
CA VAL A 446 0.37 -31.42 19.99
C VAL A 446 -0.09 -32.24 18.79
N ALA A 447 -1.38 -32.46 18.72
CA ALA A 447 -2.04 -33.12 17.58
C ALA A 447 -3.00 -32.10 16.92
N TRP A 448 -2.99 -32.07 15.60
CA TRP A 448 -3.80 -31.16 14.80
C TRP A 448 -4.91 -31.90 14.06
N GLU A 449 -6.07 -31.26 13.97
CA GLU A 449 -7.20 -31.69 13.14
C GLU A 449 -7.72 -30.52 12.33
N LEU A 450 -7.92 -30.75 11.04
CA LEU A 450 -8.56 -29.83 10.10
C LEU A 450 -9.87 -30.45 9.65
N ASP A 451 -11.00 -29.80 9.91
CA ASP A 451 -12.37 -30.33 9.70
C ASP A 451 -12.59 -31.73 10.33
N GLY A 452 -12.02 -31.93 11.51
CA GLY A 452 -12.12 -33.21 12.25
C GLY A 452 -11.27 -34.33 11.67
N SER A 453 -10.39 -34.04 10.74
CA SER A 453 -9.41 -34.99 10.18
C SER A 453 -8.01 -34.69 10.73
N THR A 454 -7.32 -35.69 11.28
CA THR A 454 -5.94 -35.52 11.75
C THR A 454 -5.01 -35.17 10.59
N VAL A 455 -4.18 -34.14 10.77
CA VAL A 455 -3.21 -33.67 9.78
C VAL A 455 -1.79 -33.79 10.30
N SER A 456 -0.83 -33.95 9.39
CA SER A 456 0.60 -33.98 9.70
C SER A 456 1.12 -32.56 9.91
N THR A 457 2.16 -32.43 10.72
CA THR A 457 2.72 -31.16 11.15
C THR A 457 4.24 -31.13 11.02
N SER A 458 4.84 -30.00 11.41
CA SER A 458 6.27 -29.79 11.55
C SER A 458 6.95 -30.80 12.49
N THR A 459 8.26 -30.73 12.58
CA THR A 459 9.12 -31.68 13.33
C THR A 459 8.71 -31.83 14.81
N ASP A 460 8.31 -30.73 15.46
CA ASP A 460 7.90 -30.74 16.87
C ASP A 460 6.37 -30.73 17.07
N GLY A 461 5.61 -30.83 16.00
CA GLY A 461 4.14 -30.83 16.03
C GLY A 461 3.49 -29.53 16.44
N ARG A 462 4.22 -28.43 16.64
CA ARG A 462 3.70 -27.19 17.16
C ARG A 462 3.24 -26.19 16.11
N THR A 463 3.66 -26.37 14.86
CA THR A 463 3.24 -25.53 13.73
C THR A 463 2.50 -26.34 12.70
N LEU A 464 1.56 -25.68 12.04
CA LEU A 464 0.85 -26.17 10.88
C LEU A 464 0.82 -25.08 9.81
N ASP A 465 1.41 -25.36 8.64
CA ASP A 465 1.34 -24.51 7.46
C ASP A 465 0.05 -24.83 6.72
N LEU A 466 -0.91 -23.92 6.75
CA LEU A 466 -2.18 -24.06 6.05
C LEU A 466 -2.03 -23.97 4.53
N GLY A 467 -0.97 -23.29 4.05
CA GLY A 467 -0.67 -23.20 2.62
C GLY A 467 -0.30 -24.54 1.96
N GLU A 468 0.00 -25.60 2.76
CA GLU A 468 0.21 -26.95 2.25
C GLU A 468 -1.10 -27.69 1.90
N PHE A 469 -2.28 -27.12 2.27
CA PHE A 469 -3.58 -27.72 2.05
C PHE A 469 -4.33 -27.01 0.93
N ASP A 470 -4.96 -27.76 0.03
CA ASP A 470 -5.86 -27.23 -1.00
C ASP A 470 -7.28 -27.11 -0.43
N LEU A 471 -7.52 -26.05 0.35
CA LEU A 471 -8.78 -25.81 1.02
C LEU A 471 -9.83 -25.26 0.04
N PRO A 472 -11.04 -25.84 -0.03
CA PRO A 472 -12.15 -25.23 -0.76
C PRO A 472 -12.51 -23.87 -0.15
N ALA A 473 -13.06 -22.96 -0.96
CA ALA A 473 -13.59 -21.70 -0.44
C ALA A 473 -14.65 -21.92 0.64
N GLY A 474 -14.61 -21.11 1.70
CA GLY A 474 -15.48 -21.15 2.86
C GLY A 474 -14.70 -21.28 4.17
N ASP A 475 -15.44 -21.26 5.26
CA ASP A 475 -14.89 -21.43 6.60
C ASP A 475 -14.54 -22.89 6.90
N HIS A 476 -13.34 -23.11 7.45
CA HIS A 476 -12.89 -24.40 7.96
C HIS A 476 -12.58 -24.31 9.46
N VAL A 477 -12.58 -25.44 10.12
CA VAL A 477 -12.28 -25.53 11.56
C VAL A 477 -10.94 -26.21 11.75
N LEU A 478 -9.96 -25.46 12.24
CA LEU A 478 -8.67 -25.98 12.68
C LEU A 478 -8.70 -26.16 14.20
N SER A 479 -8.22 -27.30 14.70
CA SER A 479 -8.02 -27.50 16.13
C SER A 479 -6.66 -28.11 16.43
N ALA A 480 -6.07 -27.67 17.55
CA ALA A 480 -4.88 -28.26 18.13
C ALA A 480 -5.21 -28.82 19.51
N THR A 481 -4.82 -30.05 19.79
CA THR A 481 -4.96 -30.68 21.11
C THR A 481 -3.59 -30.97 21.69
N VAL A 482 -3.28 -30.34 22.84
CA VAL A 482 -2.09 -30.62 23.60
C VAL A 482 -2.36 -31.76 24.60
N THR A 483 -1.41 -32.68 24.70
CA THR A 483 -1.44 -33.78 25.65
C THR A 483 -0.12 -33.88 26.40
N ASP A 484 -0.20 -34.31 27.64
CA ASP A 484 0.96 -34.67 28.45
C ASP A 484 1.30 -36.13 28.19
N PRO A 485 2.50 -36.45 27.67
CA PRO A 485 2.89 -37.85 27.35
C PRO A 485 2.92 -38.74 28.59
N GLU A 486 3.12 -38.21 29.78
CA GLU A 486 3.16 -38.95 31.05
C GLU A 486 1.91 -38.75 31.92
N GLY A 487 1.05 -37.79 31.58
CA GLY A 487 -0.09 -37.38 32.39
C GLY A 487 -1.46 -37.73 31.78
N SER A 488 -2.50 -37.21 32.40
CA SER A 488 -3.90 -37.43 31.98
C SER A 488 -4.61 -36.16 31.54
N GLY A 489 -3.88 -35.04 31.43
CA GLY A 489 -4.43 -33.74 31.01
C GLY A 489 -4.39 -33.57 29.50
N SER A 490 -5.40 -32.87 28.98
CA SER A 490 -5.41 -32.36 27.63
C SER A 490 -6.20 -31.07 27.55
N GLN A 491 -5.80 -30.18 26.61
CA GLN A 491 -6.54 -28.95 26.26
C GLN A 491 -6.62 -28.87 24.74
N THR A 492 -7.73 -28.32 24.23
CA THR A 492 -7.91 -28.09 22.79
C THR A 492 -8.13 -26.60 22.53
N LEU A 493 -7.46 -26.04 21.55
CA LEU A 493 -7.73 -24.74 20.94
C LEU A 493 -8.36 -24.94 19.56
N THR A 494 -9.13 -23.94 19.13
CA THR A 494 -9.82 -23.98 17.84
C THR A 494 -9.69 -22.62 17.15
N TRP A 495 -9.42 -22.64 15.85
CA TRP A 495 -9.40 -21.46 14.97
C TRP A 495 -10.45 -21.62 13.86
N THR A 496 -11.01 -20.51 13.42
CA THR A 496 -11.70 -20.44 12.14
C THR A 496 -10.64 -20.17 11.08
N VAL A 497 -10.60 -20.97 10.03
CA VAL A 497 -9.76 -20.72 8.83
C VAL A 497 -10.67 -20.21 7.76
N ASP A 498 -10.41 -18.99 7.32
CA ASP A 498 -11.07 -18.41 6.17
C ASP A 498 -10.28 -18.77 4.91
N ALA A 499 -10.91 -19.54 4.03
CA ALA A 499 -10.37 -19.95 2.74
C ALA A 499 -11.10 -19.30 1.55
N THR A 500 -11.97 -18.33 1.81
CA THR A 500 -12.60 -17.54 0.75
C THR A 500 -11.65 -16.44 0.31
N ALA A 501 -11.40 -16.36 -0.98
CA ALA A 501 -10.62 -15.25 -1.51
C ALA A 501 -11.55 -14.05 -1.78
N PRO A 502 -11.22 -12.85 -1.28
CA PRO A 502 -12.03 -11.67 -1.49
C PRO A 502 -12.04 -11.24 -2.95
N SER A 503 -13.04 -10.47 -3.36
CA SER A 503 -13.18 -9.93 -4.70
C SER A 503 -13.23 -8.39 -4.68
N ALA A 504 -12.90 -7.76 -5.82
CA ALA A 504 -12.97 -6.32 -5.99
C ALA A 504 -13.76 -5.96 -7.25
N PRO A 505 -15.09 -6.13 -7.26
CA PRO A 505 -15.93 -5.70 -8.35
C PRO A 505 -15.67 -4.24 -8.72
N ARG A 506 -15.64 -3.95 -10.03
CA ARG A 506 -15.38 -2.60 -10.54
C ARG A 506 -16.58 -2.02 -11.28
N GLU A 507 -16.71 -0.71 -11.19
CA GLU A 507 -17.56 0.11 -12.05
C GLU A 507 -16.69 1.13 -12.77
N LEU A 508 -16.80 1.20 -14.10
CA LEU A 508 -16.04 2.13 -14.93
C LEU A 508 -16.93 3.23 -15.46
N SER A 509 -16.37 4.43 -15.67
CA SER A 509 -17.06 5.49 -16.41
C SER A 509 -17.42 5.05 -17.81
N GLU A 510 -18.40 5.71 -18.42
CA GLU A 510 -18.84 5.38 -19.78
C GLU A 510 -17.70 5.62 -20.80
N ALA A 511 -17.31 4.56 -21.49
CA ALA A 511 -16.30 4.66 -22.54
C ALA A 511 -16.86 5.29 -23.81
N ALA A 512 -16.08 6.12 -24.49
CA ALA A 512 -16.44 6.69 -25.80
C ALA A 512 -16.68 5.59 -26.84
N ALA A 513 -15.97 4.46 -26.71
CA ALA A 513 -16.19 3.25 -27.48
C ALA A 513 -15.54 2.04 -26.78
N THR A 514 -15.89 0.84 -27.24
CA THR A 514 -15.25 -0.43 -26.81
C THR A 514 -14.77 -1.19 -28.03
N VAL A 515 -13.56 -1.73 -27.96
CA VAL A 515 -13.02 -2.58 -29.03
C VAL A 515 -13.76 -3.92 -29.03
N ALA A 516 -13.88 -4.54 -30.18
CA ALA A 516 -14.59 -5.82 -30.34
C ALA A 516 -13.98 -6.91 -29.43
N GLY A 517 -14.77 -7.42 -28.50
CA GLY A 517 -14.33 -8.39 -27.47
C GLY A 517 -14.69 -7.99 -26.05
N GLY A 518 -14.92 -6.69 -25.80
CA GLY A 518 -15.58 -6.19 -24.58
C GLY A 518 -14.69 -5.77 -23.41
N GLU A 519 -13.41 -6.16 -23.41
CA GLU A 519 -12.50 -5.87 -22.28
C GLU A 519 -11.50 -4.73 -22.58
N HIS A 520 -11.62 -4.08 -23.74
CA HIS A 520 -10.79 -2.93 -24.10
C HIS A 520 -11.65 -1.70 -24.33
N HIS A 521 -11.53 -0.73 -23.44
CA HIS A 521 -12.32 0.50 -23.38
C HIS A 521 -11.52 1.68 -23.95
N LEU A 522 -12.16 2.53 -24.75
CA LEU A 522 -11.56 3.71 -25.36
C LEU A 522 -12.18 4.96 -24.75
N TYR A 523 -11.35 5.82 -24.17
CA TYR A 523 -11.77 7.03 -23.48
C TYR A 523 -11.21 8.29 -24.11
N LEU A 524 -11.93 9.38 -23.95
CA LEU A 524 -11.49 10.73 -24.28
C LEU A 524 -11.08 11.44 -22.98
N ASN A 525 -9.86 11.93 -22.96
CA ASN A 525 -9.25 12.70 -21.88
C ASN A 525 -9.03 11.96 -20.57
N GLU A 526 -10.00 11.22 -20.05
CA GLU A 526 -9.92 10.54 -18.74
C GLU A 526 -10.86 9.33 -18.67
N PHE A 527 -10.65 8.48 -17.71
CA PHE A 527 -11.65 7.52 -17.22
C PHE A 527 -11.65 7.46 -15.70
N SER A 528 -12.71 6.96 -15.13
CA SER A 528 -12.79 6.71 -13.70
C SER A 528 -13.15 5.25 -13.41
N MET A 529 -12.66 4.75 -12.27
CA MET A 529 -12.90 3.42 -11.77
C MET A 529 -13.35 3.52 -10.30
N ARG A 530 -14.44 2.83 -9.97
CA ARG A 530 -14.84 2.57 -8.60
C ARG A 530 -14.65 1.09 -8.31
N LEU A 531 -13.92 0.77 -7.24
CA LEU A 531 -13.84 -0.58 -6.70
C LEU A 531 -14.81 -0.72 -5.52
N SER A 532 -15.43 -1.88 -5.42
CA SER A 532 -16.28 -2.26 -4.28
C SER A 532 -15.76 -3.58 -3.72
N PRO A 533 -14.65 -3.54 -2.94
CA PRO A 533 -14.08 -4.74 -2.36
C PRO A 533 -15.10 -5.45 -1.46
N GLU A 534 -15.20 -6.76 -1.59
CA GLU A 534 -16.18 -7.57 -0.86
C GLU A 534 -15.62 -8.94 -0.52
N ASP A 535 -16.07 -9.47 0.61
CA ASP A 535 -15.79 -10.80 1.12
C ASP A 535 -17.01 -11.36 1.84
N ASP A 536 -17.03 -12.65 2.15
CA ASP A 536 -18.10 -13.28 2.94
C ASP A 536 -17.80 -13.34 4.45
N GLY A 537 -16.57 -12.97 4.87
CA GLY A 537 -16.14 -12.86 6.26
C GLY A 537 -16.54 -11.55 6.94
N GLU A 538 -16.20 -11.44 8.22
CA GLU A 538 -16.35 -10.20 8.98
C GLU A 538 -15.10 -9.32 8.85
N GLY A 539 -15.27 -8.00 8.88
CA GLY A 539 -14.18 -7.00 8.85
C GLY A 539 -14.06 -6.26 7.52
N HIS A 540 -13.17 -5.28 7.48
CA HIS A 540 -12.95 -4.47 6.28
C HIS A 540 -12.13 -5.21 5.22
N VAL A 541 -12.52 -5.03 3.98
CA VAL A 541 -11.82 -5.55 2.80
C VAL A 541 -11.11 -4.38 2.12
N VAL A 542 -9.83 -4.54 1.89
CA VAL A 542 -8.98 -3.52 1.25
C VAL A 542 -8.92 -3.76 -0.25
N GLY A 543 -9.28 -2.76 -1.05
CA GLY A 543 -9.11 -2.80 -2.50
C GLY A 543 -7.73 -2.32 -2.93
N GLU A 544 -7.21 -2.90 -3.99
CA GLU A 544 -5.94 -2.53 -4.60
C GLU A 544 -6.03 -2.51 -6.13
N PHE A 545 -5.22 -1.68 -6.75
CA PHE A 545 -5.05 -1.66 -8.20
C PHE A 545 -3.59 -1.39 -8.57
N ARG A 546 -3.25 -1.65 -9.83
CA ARG A 546 -1.99 -1.21 -10.45
C ARG A 546 -2.20 -0.97 -11.94
N VAL A 547 -1.34 -0.14 -12.53
CA VAL A 547 -1.36 0.23 -13.95
C VAL A 547 -0.07 -0.24 -14.60
N ASP A 548 -0.17 -0.90 -15.76
CA ASP A 548 0.95 -1.37 -16.59
C ASP A 548 1.99 -2.26 -15.85
N GLY A 549 1.54 -2.94 -14.80
CA GLY A 549 2.40 -3.80 -14.01
C GLY A 549 3.31 -3.06 -13.04
N ASP A 550 3.10 -1.77 -12.81
CA ASP A 550 3.75 -1.00 -11.76
C ASP A 550 3.38 -1.51 -10.35
N GLY A 551 3.82 -0.86 -9.31
CA GLY A 551 3.54 -1.30 -7.93
C GLY A 551 2.05 -1.32 -7.59
N TRP A 552 1.64 -2.25 -6.73
CA TRP A 552 0.29 -2.26 -6.18
C TRP A 552 0.05 -1.03 -5.33
N HIS A 553 -1.13 -0.47 -5.49
CA HIS A 553 -1.58 0.73 -4.83
C HIS A 553 -2.93 0.49 -4.16
N HIS A 554 -3.08 0.89 -2.89
CA HIS A 554 -4.35 0.82 -2.21
C HIS A 554 -5.36 1.73 -2.89
N TYR A 555 -6.57 1.22 -3.07
CA TYR A 555 -7.68 2.00 -3.57
C TYR A 555 -8.14 3.00 -2.49
N TYR A 556 -8.11 4.26 -2.83
CA TYR A 556 -8.63 5.30 -1.94
C TYR A 556 -10.14 5.30 -1.94
N GLY A 557 -10.71 5.51 -0.90
CA GLY A 557 -12.13 5.60 -0.77
C GLY A 557 -12.66 4.39 -0.05
N TRP A 558 -13.36 4.71 0.97
CA TRP A 558 -14.08 3.71 1.72
C TRP A 558 -15.23 3.24 0.85
N PRO A 559 -15.44 1.92 0.74
CA PRO A 559 -16.47 1.36 -0.13
C PRO A 559 -17.86 1.91 0.17
N GLU A 560 -18.12 2.26 1.41
CA GLU A 560 -19.47 2.57 1.89
C GLU A 560 -19.86 4.04 1.74
N ASP A 561 -18.92 4.99 1.77
CA ASP A 561 -19.22 6.41 1.85
C ASP A 561 -18.59 7.30 0.76
N SER A 562 -17.59 6.81 0.00
CA SER A 562 -17.01 7.64 -1.04
C SER A 562 -17.82 7.57 -2.32
N GLU A 563 -18.54 8.62 -2.65
CA GLU A 563 -19.15 8.80 -3.97
C GLU A 563 -18.10 9.09 -5.06
N ALA A 564 -16.84 9.28 -4.68
CA ALA A 564 -15.78 9.67 -5.58
C ALA A 564 -15.06 8.44 -6.17
N PRO A 565 -15.22 8.18 -7.47
CA PRO A 565 -14.43 7.15 -8.15
C PRO A 565 -12.97 7.61 -8.30
N PHE A 566 -12.05 6.67 -8.34
CA PHE A 566 -10.68 6.96 -8.75
C PHE A 566 -10.66 7.40 -10.23
N ARG A 567 -9.94 8.47 -10.55
CA ARG A 567 -9.86 9.04 -11.90
C ARG A 567 -8.46 8.90 -12.45
N PHE A 568 -8.35 8.47 -13.68
CA PHE A 568 -7.12 8.43 -14.45
C PHE A 568 -7.11 9.53 -15.47
N THR A 569 -6.20 10.45 -15.34
CA THR A 569 -5.98 11.53 -16.29
C THR A 569 -4.54 11.50 -16.80
N PRO A 570 -4.31 11.52 -18.12
CA PRO A 570 -2.97 11.39 -18.70
C PRO A 570 -2.05 12.57 -18.41
N ASP A 571 -2.57 13.64 -17.95
CA ASP A 571 -1.82 14.86 -17.63
C ASP A 571 -1.53 15.03 -16.14
N GLY A 572 -1.82 13.99 -15.35
CA GLY A 572 -1.60 14.00 -13.93
C GLY A 572 -2.42 15.01 -13.13
N THR A 573 -3.42 15.65 -13.74
CA THR A 573 -4.27 16.61 -13.00
C THR A 573 -5.45 15.97 -12.31
N ASN A 574 -5.45 14.74 -12.24
CA ASN A 574 -6.33 13.98 -11.68
C ASN A 574 -6.75 14.34 -10.38
N VAL A 575 -7.16 13.86 -10.00
CA VAL A 575 -7.32 12.82 -9.34
C VAL A 575 -8.22 13.12 -8.29
N ASP A 576 -7.95 13.74 -7.48
CA ASP A 576 -8.48 13.68 -6.17
C ASP A 576 -9.10 14.99 -5.75
N ASP A 577 -9.35 15.88 -6.71
CA ASP A 577 -10.27 17.00 -6.51
C ASP A 577 -11.63 16.55 -5.94
N LEU A 578 -12.04 15.33 -6.22
CA LEU A 578 -13.27 14.76 -5.68
C LEU A 578 -13.09 14.22 -4.27
N VAL A 579 -11.98 13.59 -3.98
CA VAL A 579 -11.70 13.05 -2.63
C VAL A 579 -11.20 14.14 -1.70
N TYR A 580 -10.30 15.01 -2.17
CA TYR A 580 -9.73 16.08 -1.36
C TYR A 580 -10.50 17.39 -1.44
N GLY A 581 -11.09 17.71 -2.59
CA GLY A 581 -11.86 18.96 -2.77
C GLY A 581 -13.17 18.97 -1.99
N SER A 582 -13.75 17.83 -1.69
CA SER A 582 -14.93 17.72 -0.82
C SER A 582 -14.58 17.89 0.66
N LEU A 583 -13.31 17.82 1.03
CA LEU A 583 -12.83 17.82 2.41
C LEU A 583 -12.32 19.19 2.90
N GLY A 584 -12.58 20.25 2.16
CA GLY A 584 -12.25 21.64 2.56
C GLY A 584 -10.94 22.15 1.96
N SER A 585 -10.64 23.43 2.23
CA SER A 585 -9.55 24.19 1.58
C SER A 585 -8.12 23.68 1.83
N GLY A 586 -7.92 22.74 2.74
CA GLY A 586 -6.62 22.14 3.05
C GLY A 586 -6.31 20.92 2.21
N GLY A 587 -7.32 20.23 1.72
CA GLY A 587 -7.17 18.97 0.99
C GLY A 587 -6.51 19.07 -0.36
N LEU A 588 -6.78 20.14 -1.09
CA LEU A 588 -6.27 20.37 -2.45
C LEU A 588 -4.75 20.27 -2.62
N SER A 589 -4.00 20.46 -1.53
CA SER A 589 -2.54 20.49 -1.62
C SER A 589 -1.87 19.15 -1.71
N MET A 590 -2.52 18.11 -1.25
CA MET A 590 -1.91 16.78 -1.23
C MET A 590 -2.18 16.04 -2.53
N ALA A 591 -3.31 16.28 -3.14
CA ALA A 591 -3.65 15.73 -4.45
C ALA A 591 -2.58 16.04 -5.51
N VAL A 592 -2.04 17.25 -5.52
CA VAL A 592 -0.99 17.69 -6.46
C VAL A 592 0.29 16.85 -6.34
N PHE A 593 0.60 16.34 -5.16
CA PHE A 593 1.84 15.58 -4.95
C PHE A 593 1.73 14.10 -5.26
N GLU A 594 0.54 13.56 -5.23
CA GLU A 594 0.29 12.16 -5.58
C GLU A 594 0.06 11.98 -7.07
N VAL A 595 -0.32 13.03 -7.73
CA VAL A 595 -0.56 13.09 -9.17
C VAL A 595 0.65 12.62 -9.99
N ASP A 596 1.85 13.06 -9.64
CA ASP A 596 3.10 12.63 -10.32
C ASP A 596 3.33 11.12 -10.27
N SER A 597 2.62 10.41 -9.41
CA SER A 597 2.80 8.97 -9.20
C SER A 597 1.89 8.10 -10.07
N HIS A 598 0.86 8.68 -10.68
CA HIS A 598 -0.17 7.96 -11.43
C HIS A 598 -0.30 8.48 -12.87
N GLU A 599 0.79 8.97 -13.46
CA GLU A 599 0.77 9.43 -14.84
C GLU A 599 0.77 8.25 -15.82
N PRO A 600 -0.38 7.69 -16.21
CA PRO A 600 -0.38 6.71 -17.30
C PRO A 600 -0.21 7.36 -18.64
N GLY A 601 0.15 8.58 -18.82
CA GLY A 601 0.32 9.21 -20.13
C GLY A 601 -0.84 8.94 -21.10
N TRP A 602 -0.81 9.56 -22.27
CA TRP A 602 -1.74 9.20 -23.34
C TRP A 602 -1.37 7.85 -23.95
N GLY A 603 -2.33 6.92 -24.02
CA GLY A 603 -2.05 5.62 -24.60
C GLY A 603 -2.95 4.50 -24.10
N THR A 604 -2.50 3.30 -24.33
CA THR A 604 -3.16 2.06 -23.92
C THR A 604 -2.51 1.51 -22.65
N HIS A 605 -3.33 1.30 -21.63
CA HIS A 605 -2.93 0.84 -20.31
C HIS A 605 -3.66 -0.44 -19.92
N THR A 606 -2.96 -1.29 -19.20
CA THR A 606 -3.56 -2.45 -18.51
C THR A 606 -3.74 -2.09 -17.05
N VAL A 607 -4.97 -2.13 -16.58
CA VAL A 607 -5.31 -1.92 -15.17
C VAL A 607 -5.67 -3.26 -14.56
N GLU A 608 -4.98 -3.61 -13.47
CA GLU A 608 -5.27 -4.79 -12.66
C GLU A 608 -5.81 -4.34 -11.31
N HIS A 609 -6.73 -5.10 -10.73
CA HIS A 609 -7.30 -4.82 -9.41
C HIS A 609 -7.57 -6.11 -8.67
N ARG A 610 -7.53 -6.04 -7.32
CA ARG A 610 -7.77 -7.16 -6.42
C ARG A 610 -8.22 -6.66 -5.06
N ALA A 611 -8.52 -7.58 -4.14
CA ALA A 611 -8.84 -7.25 -2.75
C ALA A 611 -8.02 -8.08 -1.77
N ILE A 612 -7.92 -7.59 -0.52
CA ILE A 612 -7.32 -8.27 0.63
C ILE A 612 -8.33 -8.20 1.76
N ASP A 613 -8.67 -9.34 2.36
CA ASP A 613 -9.61 -9.42 3.50
C ASP A 613 -8.92 -9.25 4.86
N SER A 614 -9.70 -9.25 5.92
CA SER A 614 -9.23 -9.10 7.31
C SER A 614 -8.48 -10.32 7.82
N ALA A 615 -8.70 -11.50 7.24
CA ALA A 615 -7.96 -12.73 7.55
C ALA A 615 -6.56 -12.71 6.92
N GLY A 616 -6.39 -11.96 5.84
CA GLY A 616 -5.14 -11.83 5.09
C GLY A 616 -5.13 -12.60 3.76
N ASN A 617 -6.27 -13.13 3.29
CA ASN A 617 -6.35 -13.72 1.97
C ASN A 617 -6.27 -12.64 0.90
N ILE A 618 -5.60 -12.94 -0.21
CA ILE A 618 -5.48 -12.05 -1.37
C ILE A 618 -6.29 -12.62 -2.52
N GLY A 619 -7.22 -11.83 -3.02
CA GLY A 619 -8.00 -12.16 -4.21
C GLY A 619 -7.15 -12.28 -5.46
N SER A 620 -7.59 -13.11 -6.40
CA SER A 620 -6.94 -13.19 -7.72
C SER A 620 -7.10 -11.88 -8.47
N PRO A 621 -6.03 -11.32 -9.07
CA PRO A 621 -6.15 -10.10 -9.85
C PRO A 621 -7.09 -10.26 -11.05
N GLU A 622 -8.00 -9.30 -11.22
CA GLU A 622 -8.75 -9.08 -12.44
C GLU A 622 -8.11 -7.95 -13.24
N SER A 623 -8.32 -7.91 -14.55
CA SER A 623 -7.74 -6.87 -15.40
C SER A 623 -8.69 -6.39 -16.48
N PHE A 624 -8.45 -5.16 -16.96
CA PHE A 624 -9.03 -4.61 -18.17
C PHE A 624 -8.03 -3.71 -18.90
N THR A 625 -8.30 -3.42 -20.16
CA THR A 625 -7.49 -2.51 -20.95
C THR A 625 -8.24 -1.21 -21.18
N ALA A 626 -7.58 -0.07 -20.94
CA ALA A 626 -8.08 1.27 -21.20
C ALA A 626 -7.12 1.99 -22.15
N THR A 627 -7.65 2.57 -23.23
CA THR A 627 -6.90 3.52 -24.05
C THR A 627 -7.46 4.90 -23.83
N VAL A 628 -6.62 5.82 -23.39
CA VAL A 628 -6.99 7.21 -23.17
C VAL A 628 -6.36 8.08 -24.24
N VAL A 629 -7.18 8.80 -24.98
CA VAL A 629 -6.72 9.66 -26.08
C VAL A 629 -7.18 11.11 -25.86
N PRO A 630 -6.41 12.10 -26.33
CA PRO A 630 -6.81 13.50 -26.19
C PRO A 630 -8.00 13.83 -27.08
N GLY A 631 -8.92 14.62 -26.57
CA GLY A 631 -10.07 15.12 -27.31
C GLY A 631 -10.42 16.55 -26.91
N ALA A 632 -10.81 17.37 -27.86
CA ALA A 632 -11.27 18.72 -27.58
C ALA A 632 -12.62 18.72 -26.85
N GLU A 633 -12.80 19.59 -25.88
CA GLU A 633 -14.11 19.87 -25.31
C GLU A 633 -14.96 20.62 -26.31
N LEU A 634 -16.14 20.08 -26.64
CA LEU A 634 -17.02 20.63 -27.67
C LEU A 634 -18.44 20.74 -27.10
N GLU A 635 -18.99 21.97 -27.18
CA GLU A 635 -20.41 22.18 -26.91
C GLU A 635 -21.23 22.05 -28.20
N CYS A 636 -22.18 21.11 -28.22
CA CYS A 636 -23.06 20.91 -29.36
C CYS A 636 -23.97 22.12 -29.59
N THR A 637 -23.88 22.73 -30.76
CA THR A 637 -24.84 23.77 -31.17
C THR A 637 -26.14 23.17 -31.71
N GLU A 638 -26.08 21.94 -32.23
CA GLU A 638 -27.21 21.16 -32.69
C GLU A 638 -26.98 19.68 -32.33
N THR A 639 -27.97 19.03 -31.75
CA THR A 639 -27.95 17.59 -31.48
C THR A 639 -29.03 16.89 -32.31
N VAL A 640 -28.63 15.86 -33.07
CA VAL A 640 -29.51 15.06 -33.91
C VAL A 640 -29.51 13.61 -33.42
N SER A 641 -30.69 13.08 -33.14
CA SER A 641 -30.88 11.68 -32.75
C SER A 641 -31.91 10.99 -33.64
N GLY A 642 -31.90 9.63 -33.66
CA GLY A 642 -32.83 8.83 -34.42
C GLY A 642 -32.58 8.86 -35.95
N ALA A 643 -33.63 8.62 -36.76
CA ALA A 643 -33.48 8.35 -38.18
C ALA A 643 -33.50 9.63 -39.04
N VAL A 644 -32.44 9.87 -39.82
CA VAL A 644 -32.32 10.95 -40.82
C VAL A 644 -32.48 10.35 -42.22
N ASN A 645 -33.59 10.65 -42.91
CA ASN A 645 -33.96 10.02 -44.17
C ASN A 645 -33.25 10.59 -45.43
N GLY A 646 -32.29 11.46 -45.30
CA GLY A 646 -31.51 12.08 -46.36
C GLY A 646 -30.03 12.16 -46.04
N GLY A 647 -29.29 12.94 -46.86
CA GLY A 647 -27.95 13.36 -46.50
C GLY A 647 -28.01 14.46 -45.44
N LEU A 648 -26.94 14.59 -44.67
CA LEU A 648 -26.74 15.67 -43.72
C LEU A 648 -25.61 16.57 -44.15
N ARG A 649 -25.84 17.87 -44.14
CA ARG A 649 -24.79 18.87 -44.41
C ARG A 649 -24.53 19.67 -43.14
N VAL A 650 -23.27 19.73 -42.74
CA VAL A 650 -22.76 20.50 -41.61
C VAL A 650 -21.81 21.53 -42.16
N ASP A 651 -22.20 22.82 -42.13
CA ASP A 651 -21.41 23.93 -42.70
C ASP A 651 -21.18 25.07 -41.70
N GLU A 652 -21.73 24.95 -40.48
CA GLU A 652 -21.47 25.90 -39.37
C GLU A 652 -21.70 25.20 -38.02
N GLY A 653 -21.08 25.70 -36.96
CA GLY A 653 -21.27 25.22 -35.55
C GLY A 653 -20.71 23.82 -35.29
N VAL A 654 -21.21 23.23 -34.22
CA VAL A 654 -20.90 21.87 -33.76
C VAL A 654 -22.17 21.05 -33.83
N VAL A 655 -22.24 20.10 -34.74
CA VAL A 655 -23.37 19.16 -34.87
C VAL A 655 -23.01 17.83 -34.26
N CYS A 656 -23.78 17.42 -33.28
CA CYS A 656 -23.63 16.14 -32.58
C CYS A 656 -24.71 15.14 -33.04
N LEU A 657 -24.29 13.95 -33.46
CA LEU A 657 -25.15 12.83 -33.79
C LEU A 657 -25.11 11.83 -32.65
N ASP A 658 -26.17 11.79 -31.86
CA ASP A 658 -26.32 10.87 -30.71
C ASP A 658 -27.17 9.67 -31.12
N GLY A 659 -26.54 8.52 -31.35
CA GLY A 659 -27.18 7.29 -31.81
C GLY A 659 -27.95 7.43 -33.13
N ALA A 660 -27.65 8.43 -33.95
CA ALA A 660 -28.40 8.77 -35.16
C ALA A 660 -28.16 7.78 -36.32
N ASP A 661 -29.22 7.47 -37.09
CA ASP A 661 -29.16 6.61 -38.29
C ASP A 661 -29.32 7.48 -39.55
N VAL A 662 -28.19 7.95 -40.13
CA VAL A 662 -28.19 8.80 -41.33
C VAL A 662 -28.10 7.97 -42.59
N ARG A 663 -29.18 7.96 -43.41
CA ARG A 663 -29.29 7.14 -44.61
C ARG A 663 -28.49 7.67 -45.80
N GLY A 664 -28.36 8.94 -45.89
CA GLY A 664 -27.62 9.57 -46.98
C GLY A 664 -26.17 9.92 -46.57
N LYS A 665 -25.47 10.59 -47.45
CA LYS A 665 -24.08 11.03 -47.20
C LYS A 665 -24.06 12.20 -46.22
N VAL A 666 -23.12 12.11 -45.26
CA VAL A 666 -22.79 13.24 -44.37
C VAL A 666 -21.68 14.06 -45.01
N THR A 667 -21.83 15.36 -45.06
CA THR A 667 -20.84 16.30 -45.61
C THR A 667 -20.57 17.42 -44.63
N VAL A 668 -19.27 17.62 -44.27
CA VAL A 668 -18.82 18.68 -43.35
C VAL A 668 -17.90 19.63 -44.09
N THR A 669 -18.16 20.93 -43.97
CA THR A 669 -17.40 22.00 -44.67
C THR A 669 -17.38 23.28 -43.86
N GLY A 670 -16.58 24.24 -44.28
CA GLY A 670 -16.67 25.62 -43.74
C GLY A 670 -16.16 25.82 -42.33
N GLY A 671 -15.29 24.95 -41.83
CA GLY A 671 -14.81 25.07 -40.45
C GLY A 671 -15.80 24.57 -39.40
N ALA A 672 -16.88 23.90 -39.81
CA ALA A 672 -17.84 23.26 -38.88
C ALA A 672 -17.27 22.02 -38.22
N SER A 673 -17.88 21.59 -37.10
CA SER A 673 -17.50 20.39 -36.35
C SER A 673 -18.61 19.35 -36.42
N LEU A 674 -18.21 18.08 -36.53
CA LEU A 674 -19.09 16.92 -36.44
C LEU A 674 -18.62 15.96 -35.34
N VAL A 675 -19.48 15.66 -34.40
CA VAL A 675 -19.30 14.64 -33.39
C VAL A 675 -20.35 13.54 -33.59
N VAL A 676 -19.95 12.29 -33.67
CA VAL A 676 -20.85 11.14 -33.85
C VAL A 676 -20.58 10.14 -32.74
N GLU A 677 -21.58 9.90 -31.92
CA GLU A 677 -21.56 8.92 -30.83
C GLU A 677 -22.53 7.78 -31.15
N GLY A 678 -21.98 6.60 -31.42
CA GLY A 678 -22.77 5.45 -31.84
C GLY A 678 -23.47 5.64 -33.20
N GLY A 679 -24.59 4.93 -33.39
CA GLY A 679 -25.44 5.06 -34.57
C GLY A 679 -24.84 4.60 -35.89
N SER A 680 -25.41 5.06 -37.05
CA SER A 680 -24.96 4.62 -38.39
C SER A 680 -24.93 5.71 -39.44
N LEU A 681 -23.87 5.74 -40.26
CA LEU A 681 -23.74 6.59 -41.46
C LEU A 681 -23.72 5.73 -42.72
N ARG A 682 -24.88 5.49 -43.35
CA ARG A 682 -25.01 4.54 -44.48
C ARG A 682 -24.45 5.08 -45.80
N GLY A 683 -24.49 6.38 -46.01
CA GLY A 683 -23.96 7.04 -47.20
C GLY A 683 -22.49 7.45 -47.13
N GLY A 684 -21.82 7.11 -46.03
CA GLY A 684 -20.45 7.53 -45.73
C GLY A 684 -20.29 8.99 -45.32
N LEU A 685 -19.03 9.41 -45.11
CA LEU A 685 -18.67 10.74 -44.62
C LEU A 685 -17.68 11.44 -45.56
N SER A 686 -17.88 12.71 -45.84
CA SER A 686 -16.91 13.57 -46.49
C SER A 686 -16.73 14.84 -45.75
N ALA A 687 -15.58 15.08 -45.14
CA ALA A 687 -15.20 16.29 -44.49
C ALA A 687 -14.07 16.99 -45.24
N SER A 688 -14.22 18.28 -45.52
CA SER A 688 -13.19 19.10 -46.17
C SER A 688 -13.09 20.46 -45.48
N GLY A 689 -11.94 20.76 -44.90
CA GLY A 689 -11.74 22.01 -44.17
C GLY A 689 -12.67 22.10 -42.94
N ALA A 690 -12.98 20.99 -42.30
CA ALA A 690 -13.71 20.96 -41.03
C ALA A 690 -12.84 21.48 -39.88
N HIS A 691 -13.46 21.92 -38.80
CA HIS A 691 -12.75 22.20 -37.55
C HIS A 691 -12.44 20.89 -36.84
N THR A 692 -13.46 20.11 -36.49
CA THR A 692 -13.34 18.79 -35.81
C THR A 692 -14.19 17.74 -36.51
N VAL A 693 -13.68 16.50 -36.53
CA VAL A 693 -14.43 15.31 -36.93
C VAL A 693 -14.15 14.19 -35.94
N ARG A 694 -15.15 13.83 -35.14
CA ARG A 694 -15.08 12.74 -34.15
C ARG A 694 -16.13 11.69 -34.43
N LEU A 695 -15.72 10.42 -34.47
CA LEU A 695 -16.59 9.27 -34.56
C LEU A 695 -16.23 8.29 -33.45
N SER A 696 -17.17 7.98 -32.58
CA SER A 696 -17.00 7.00 -31.51
C SER A 696 -18.05 5.91 -31.62
N GLY A 697 -17.64 4.63 -31.66
CA GLY A 697 -18.54 3.49 -31.74
C GLY A 697 -19.49 3.48 -32.95
N THR A 698 -19.15 4.19 -34.02
CA THR A 698 -20.05 4.48 -35.16
C THR A 698 -19.93 3.41 -36.27
N GLN A 699 -21.06 3.02 -36.84
CA GLN A 699 -21.11 2.13 -38.03
C GLN A 699 -21.14 2.95 -39.32
N VAL A 700 -20.12 2.87 -40.15
CA VAL A 700 -20.08 3.57 -41.46
C VAL A 700 -20.07 2.61 -42.62
N SER A 701 -21.13 2.58 -43.45
CA SER A 701 -21.24 1.65 -44.59
C SER A 701 -20.57 2.19 -45.83
N GLY A 702 -20.55 3.51 -46.07
CA GLY A 702 -19.89 4.14 -47.18
C GLY A 702 -18.42 4.51 -46.93
N ALA A 703 -17.76 5.11 -47.89
CA ALA A 703 -16.39 5.58 -47.69
C ALA A 703 -16.34 6.79 -46.75
N VAL A 704 -15.24 6.91 -46.01
CA VAL A 704 -14.89 8.04 -45.16
C VAL A 704 -13.71 8.77 -45.79
N SER A 705 -13.86 10.06 -46.00
CA SER A 705 -12.79 10.92 -46.50
C SER A 705 -12.75 12.20 -45.68
N ILE A 706 -11.66 12.45 -44.96
CA ILE A 706 -11.45 13.61 -44.13
C ILE A 706 -10.18 14.31 -44.58
N SER A 707 -10.28 15.61 -44.96
CA SER A 707 -9.16 16.37 -45.47
C SER A 707 -9.13 17.79 -45.01
N GLY A 708 -7.93 18.29 -44.71
CA GLY A 708 -7.73 19.69 -44.32
C GLY A 708 -8.44 20.14 -43.04
N THR A 709 -8.67 19.19 -42.12
CA THR A 709 -9.22 19.49 -40.80
C THR A 709 -8.21 20.27 -39.97
N THR A 710 -8.66 21.30 -39.25
CA THR A 710 -7.76 22.25 -38.59
C THR A 710 -7.66 22.09 -37.06
N SER A 711 -8.44 21.19 -36.47
CA SER A 711 -8.43 20.93 -35.04
C SER A 711 -8.24 19.44 -34.77
N GLU A 712 -9.28 18.64 -34.79
CA GLU A 712 -9.27 17.26 -34.35
C GLU A 712 -9.84 16.33 -35.42
N VAL A 713 -9.19 15.19 -35.62
CA VAL A 713 -9.75 14.01 -36.27
C VAL A 713 -9.58 12.81 -35.36
N THR A 714 -10.68 12.26 -34.83
CA THR A 714 -10.67 11.15 -33.88
C THR A 714 -11.69 10.10 -34.31
N LEU A 715 -11.23 8.88 -34.55
CA LEU A 715 -12.06 7.72 -34.84
C LEU A 715 -11.76 6.64 -33.79
N LEU A 716 -12.75 6.34 -32.92
CA LEU A 716 -12.62 5.39 -31.84
C LEU A 716 -13.58 4.22 -31.99
N GLY A 717 -13.12 2.99 -31.96
CA GLY A 717 -13.93 1.79 -31.89
C GLY A 717 -15.02 1.67 -32.97
N SER A 718 -14.84 2.35 -34.09
CA SER A 718 -15.83 2.46 -35.18
C SER A 718 -15.67 1.37 -36.20
N SER A 719 -16.80 0.95 -36.84
CA SER A 719 -16.83 -0.09 -37.87
C SER A 719 -17.04 0.54 -39.24
N LEU A 720 -16.01 0.55 -40.10
CA LEU A 720 -16.03 1.12 -41.43
C LEU A 720 -16.05 0.00 -42.47
N SER A 721 -17.12 -0.08 -43.28
CA SER A 721 -17.22 -1.03 -44.38
C SER A 721 -16.56 -0.53 -45.68
N GLY A 722 -16.47 0.78 -45.84
CA GLY A 722 -15.84 1.45 -47.00
C GLY A 722 -14.37 1.79 -46.77
N ALA A 723 -13.75 2.42 -47.75
CA ALA A 723 -12.38 2.91 -47.62
C ALA A 723 -12.31 4.15 -46.69
N LEU A 724 -11.20 4.28 -45.95
CA LEU A 724 -10.86 5.44 -45.15
C LEU A 724 -9.70 6.21 -45.77
N ALA A 725 -9.84 7.52 -45.91
CA ALA A 725 -8.78 8.42 -46.36
C ALA A 725 -8.65 9.64 -45.42
N LEU A 726 -7.45 9.84 -44.86
CA LEU A 726 -7.11 10.96 -44.00
C LEU A 726 -5.96 11.74 -44.64
N ASN A 727 -6.26 12.95 -45.12
CA ASN A 727 -5.26 13.69 -45.88
C ASN A 727 -5.15 15.14 -45.43
N ASP A 728 -3.91 15.63 -45.30
CA ASP A 728 -3.61 17.04 -45.05
C ASP A 728 -4.33 17.62 -43.82
N ASN A 729 -4.59 16.78 -42.81
CA ASN A 729 -5.19 17.24 -41.55
C ASN A 729 -4.11 17.79 -40.63
N THR A 730 -4.40 18.89 -40.01
CA THR A 730 -3.54 19.52 -39.01
C THR A 730 -4.22 19.42 -37.67
N GLN A 731 -3.43 19.41 -36.60
CA GLN A 731 -3.98 19.28 -35.30
C GLN A 731 -4.05 20.61 -34.56
N VAL A 732 -4.95 20.67 -33.65
CA VAL A 732 -4.95 21.67 -32.55
C VAL A 732 -3.86 21.35 -31.56
N PRO A 733 -3.11 22.34 -31.12
CA PRO A 733 -2.36 22.24 -29.87
C PRO A 733 -3.32 21.78 -28.77
N ALA A 734 -2.92 20.81 -27.98
CA ALA A 734 -3.56 20.56 -26.70
C ALA A 734 -3.32 21.79 -25.84
N ASP A 735 -4.19 22.78 -25.97
CA ASP A 735 -4.02 24.12 -25.38
C ASP A 735 -4.28 24.13 -23.89
N THR A 736 -4.40 22.97 -23.25
CA THR A 736 -5.14 23.03 -22.01
C THR A 736 -4.45 22.46 -20.81
N TRP A 737 -3.44 21.59 -20.89
CA TRP A 737 -3.10 20.92 -19.65
C TRP A 737 -1.66 21.03 -19.18
N SER A 738 -0.65 20.87 -19.90
CA SER A 738 0.69 20.73 -19.32
C SER A 738 1.80 21.59 -19.96
N GLY A 739 1.53 22.72 -20.52
CA GLY A 739 2.62 23.61 -21.00
C GLY A 739 3.61 23.04 -22.03
N GLU A 740 3.56 21.75 -22.32
CA GLU A 740 4.28 21.06 -23.39
C GLU A 740 3.34 20.77 -24.55
N ALA A 741 3.32 21.68 -25.53
CA ALA A 741 2.57 21.56 -26.78
C ALA A 741 3.18 20.47 -27.69
N SER A 742 3.04 19.20 -27.31
CA SER A 742 3.24 18.12 -28.28
C SER A 742 1.91 17.84 -28.96
N GLY A 743 1.74 18.43 -30.14
CA GLY A 743 0.55 18.22 -30.94
C GLY A 743 0.46 16.75 -31.41
N TYR A 744 -0.70 16.13 -31.24
CA TYR A 744 -1.00 14.80 -31.75
C TYR A 744 -1.63 14.89 -33.12
N GLY A 745 -1.38 13.89 -34.00
CA GLY A 745 -2.03 13.77 -35.30
C GLY A 745 -3.45 13.22 -35.18
N PRO A 746 -4.08 12.97 -36.33
CA PRO A 746 -5.35 12.26 -36.34
C PRO A 746 -5.27 10.96 -35.57
N VAL A 747 -6.28 10.70 -34.71
CA VAL A 747 -6.38 9.48 -33.92
C VAL A 747 -7.24 8.43 -34.62
N LEU A 748 -6.71 7.25 -34.81
CA LEU A 748 -7.40 6.11 -35.39
C LEU A 748 -7.18 4.89 -34.49
N ALA A 749 -8.05 4.69 -33.48
CA ALA A 749 -7.84 3.73 -32.39
C ALA A 749 -8.96 2.69 -32.30
N GLY A 750 -8.61 1.41 -32.28
CA GLY A 750 -9.51 0.28 -32.06
C GLY A 750 -10.60 0.09 -33.09
N ASN A 751 -10.44 0.61 -34.33
CA ASN A 751 -11.46 0.53 -35.35
C ASN A 751 -11.37 -0.78 -36.16
N THR A 752 -12.51 -1.22 -36.70
CA THR A 752 -12.58 -2.30 -37.68
C THR A 752 -12.81 -1.69 -39.05
N VAL A 753 -11.85 -1.81 -40.00
CA VAL A 753 -11.95 -1.25 -41.33
C VAL A 753 -11.90 -2.37 -42.40
N ARG A 754 -13.00 -2.60 -43.09
CA ARG A 754 -13.05 -3.61 -44.17
C ARG A 754 -12.52 -3.12 -45.53
N GLY A 755 -12.49 -1.82 -45.73
CA GLY A 755 -11.92 -1.18 -46.88
C GLY A 755 -10.41 -0.92 -46.77
N SER A 756 -9.82 -0.28 -47.75
CA SER A 756 -8.43 0.22 -47.65
C SER A 756 -8.33 1.47 -46.79
N VAL A 757 -7.20 1.62 -46.10
CA VAL A 757 -6.85 2.82 -45.33
C VAL A 757 -5.68 3.53 -45.99
N ALA A 758 -5.81 4.84 -46.21
CA ALA A 758 -4.75 5.66 -46.82
C ALA A 758 -4.62 6.99 -46.06
N CYS A 759 -3.41 7.30 -45.61
CA CYS A 759 -3.11 8.52 -44.86
C CYS A 759 -1.93 9.23 -45.49
N SER A 760 -2.08 10.55 -45.77
CA SER A 760 -1.01 11.36 -46.34
C SER A 760 -1.09 12.81 -45.94
N GLY A 761 0.08 13.45 -45.74
CA GLY A 761 0.17 14.89 -45.46
C GLY A 761 -0.40 15.34 -44.13
N ASN A 762 -0.76 14.43 -43.24
CA ASN A 762 -1.20 14.79 -41.87
C ASN A 762 -0.01 15.26 -41.04
N ASN A 763 -0.19 16.29 -40.26
CA ASN A 763 0.89 16.85 -39.44
C ASN A 763 0.34 17.28 -38.06
N PRO A 764 0.70 16.55 -36.97
CA PRO A 764 1.53 15.33 -36.91
C PRO A 764 0.96 14.10 -37.64
N ALA A 765 1.73 13.00 -37.70
CA ALA A 765 1.29 11.75 -38.28
C ALA A 765 0.12 11.13 -37.52
N VAL A 766 -0.61 10.23 -38.18
CA VAL A 766 -1.71 9.48 -37.57
C VAL A 766 -1.19 8.57 -36.47
N THR A 767 -1.92 8.43 -35.38
CA THR A 767 -1.60 7.56 -34.23
C THR A 767 -2.80 6.74 -33.78
N ASP A 768 -2.56 5.58 -33.20
CA ASP A 768 -3.58 4.70 -32.59
C ASP A 768 -3.48 4.65 -31.05
N PHE A 769 -2.49 5.32 -30.48
CA PHE A 769 -2.23 5.27 -29.04
C PHE A 769 -2.12 3.85 -28.46
N GLY A 770 -1.65 2.87 -29.27
CA GLY A 770 -1.52 1.48 -28.90
C GLY A 770 -2.82 0.65 -28.96
N ALA A 771 -3.94 1.25 -29.35
CA ALA A 771 -5.18 0.52 -29.64
C ALA A 771 -5.26 0.15 -31.12
N ALA A 772 -4.67 -0.98 -31.46
CA ALA A 772 -4.53 -1.44 -32.84
C ALA A 772 -5.87 -1.51 -33.58
N ASN A 773 -5.84 -1.20 -34.89
CA ASN A 773 -6.99 -1.28 -35.76
C ASN A 773 -7.01 -2.61 -36.55
N ASP A 774 -8.21 -3.20 -36.68
CA ASP A 774 -8.41 -4.38 -37.54
C ASP A 774 -8.72 -3.95 -38.99
N VAL A 775 -7.73 -3.97 -39.88
CA VAL A 775 -7.87 -3.55 -41.26
C VAL A 775 -7.76 -4.76 -42.18
N THR A 776 -8.86 -5.14 -42.87
CA THR A 776 -8.84 -6.24 -43.86
C THR A 776 -8.40 -5.82 -45.25
N GLY A 777 -8.43 -4.52 -45.56
CA GLY A 777 -7.97 -3.95 -46.82
C GLY A 777 -6.47 -3.62 -46.83
N SER A 778 -6.01 -2.94 -47.86
CA SER A 778 -4.63 -2.43 -47.91
C SER A 778 -4.47 -1.19 -47.07
N VAL A 779 -3.33 -1.06 -46.36
CA VAL A 779 -2.94 0.11 -45.59
C VAL A 779 -1.79 0.82 -46.32
N ALA A 780 -1.84 2.14 -46.44
CA ALA A 780 -0.85 2.92 -47.17
C ALA A 780 -0.55 4.32 -46.55
N GLY A 781 0.66 4.79 -46.76
CA GLY A 781 1.12 6.10 -46.33
C GLY A 781 1.41 6.14 -44.82
N GLN A 782 1.05 7.24 -44.14
CA GLN A 782 1.30 7.42 -42.70
C GLN A 782 0.56 6.43 -41.79
N CYS A 783 -0.40 5.69 -42.33
CA CYS A 783 -1.15 4.66 -41.59
C CYS A 783 -0.53 3.26 -41.71
N SER A 784 0.63 3.09 -42.32
CA SER A 784 1.22 1.75 -42.60
C SER A 784 1.64 1.02 -41.30
N ASP A 785 1.81 1.75 -40.22
CA ASP A 785 2.31 1.25 -38.94
C ASP A 785 1.21 1.19 -37.84
N LEU A 786 -0.08 1.36 -38.22
CA LEU A 786 -1.24 1.36 -37.35
C LEU A 786 -1.97 0.04 -37.30
#